data_9eee36b1f09aae6f5fb25f774c1f6532
#
_entry.id   9eee36b1f09aae6f5fb25f774c1f6532
#
_cell.length_a   1.000
_cell.length_b   1.000
_cell.length_c   1.000
_cell.angle_alpha   90.00
_cell.angle_beta   90.00
_cell.angle_gamma   90.00
#
_symmetry.space_group_name_H-M   'P 1'
#
loop_
_entity.id
_entity.type
_entity.pdbx_description
1 polymer ?
#
loop_
_entity_poly.entity_id
_entity_poly.type
_entity_poly.pdbx_seq_one_letter_code
_entity_poly.pdbx_strand_id
1 'polypeptide(L)'
;VFSNRLIHMRENSIFRRSLLACTVFAILAGCDSSPKEATNNASSADQTSSADQVSNVEWPVIKSAIPQDAAVEARIDELLARMTVEEKVGQLIQPEIKQATADDVKKYHLGSVLNGGGTTPNNDKYAKLSDWVALADSYWNASVDKTDGRTGIPIIWGTDAVHGLGNVVGATLFPHNIALGATQNPELLKKIGEVTAREIAATGLDWNFSPTVAVARDDRWGRTYEAWSEDPEVVGAYAGEMVKGLQGVYGTDAYFTDSHVIATVKHFIGDGGTLDGVDRGETQGDEKVLRDIHGAGYFTGIEAGVQVVMASFTSWQGTRMHGHEYLLTDVLKKRMGFDGFVVGDWSGHGFIPGCTALDCPQAINAGLDVFMVPEPEWKTLFNNTVEQVNAGVISAERIDDAVRRVLRVKIRAGLFERGAPSTRSLAGREDVLGSAEHRAVALQAVRESLVLLKNKNGLLPLSRNSKVLVTGDGADNIGKQAGGWSVSWQGTGNTNADFPGGTSIYAGINKVVTEAGGHIELSEDGSFKTKPDVAIVVFGEDPYAEMQGDVANLAYKLRDQRDWELLKSLKAQGIPVVSLFITGRPLWVNREINASDAFVSIWQPGTEGQGVADVIFRNAEGEINHDMKGRLTFSWPTRPDQFLLNRGDADYQPLFPYGFGLSYQDKDSLGDDLSEDGIAVGETVEVLEIFNRRPIAPWDIEIIGFQNDREVMTSNTLALSSLSIEAVDRNEQQDARRVVWNGKGAGQVAMATANRQDFLSYAQEKSALIFDIKVNSAPTDNTLFRLGCGSYCASDLDFTERLTALAGKDWETISIDLTCFPNAGANFGVTQPPEEFLTQVLQPFSLLTSGELDITFARVRLERGAATGQCQ
;
A
#
# COMPACT_ATOMS: atom_id res chain seq x y z
N VAL A 1 -44.59 38.00 25.86
CA VAL A 1 -45.93 38.02 26.40
C VAL A 1 -46.35 36.56 26.54
N PHE A 2 -46.31 36.07 27.78
CA PHE A 2 -47.17 35.09 28.48
C PHE A 2 -47.64 33.84 27.70
N SER A 3 -47.78 32.63 28.18
CA SER A 3 -47.81 32.09 29.56
C SER A 3 -47.94 30.59 29.50
N ASN A 4 -47.30 29.93 30.47
CA ASN A 4 -47.53 28.63 31.12
C ASN A 4 -48.85 27.87 30.84
N ARG A 5 -48.77 26.53 30.80
CA ARG A 5 -49.46 25.63 31.73
C ARG A 5 -48.86 24.21 31.77
N LEU A 6 -48.42 23.85 32.99
CA LEU A 6 -48.31 22.48 33.55
C LEU A 6 -49.69 21.83 33.75
N ILE A 7 -49.77 20.51 33.80
CA ILE A 7 -50.59 19.61 34.65
C ILE A 7 -50.09 18.17 34.31
N HIS A 8 -49.38 17.47 35.13
CA HIS A 8 -49.60 16.64 36.31
C HIS A 8 -50.33 15.31 36.14
N MET A 9 -49.59 14.23 36.53
CA MET A 9 -49.99 13.01 37.32
C MET A 9 -50.81 11.92 36.60
N ARG A 10 -50.54 10.64 36.76
CA ARG A 10 -50.24 9.79 37.95
C ARG A 10 -49.85 8.36 37.53
N GLU A 11 -48.97 7.78 38.33
CA GLU A 11 -48.74 6.44 38.79
C GLU A 11 -49.81 5.35 38.61
N ASN A 12 -49.34 4.07 38.41
CA ASN A 12 -49.54 2.90 39.30
C ASN A 12 -48.98 1.66 38.62
N SER A 13 -47.91 1.08 39.07
CA SER A 13 -47.65 -0.10 39.93
C SER A 13 -48.61 -1.31 39.77
N ILE A 14 -48.00 -2.51 39.68
CA ILE A 14 -48.17 -3.70 40.51
C ILE A 14 -47.41 -4.93 39.90
N PHE A 15 -46.41 -5.37 40.64
CA PHE A 15 -45.99 -6.75 41.01
C PHE A 15 -46.55 -7.96 40.29
N ARG A 16 -45.66 -8.91 39.89
CA ARG A 16 -45.59 -10.25 40.52
C ARG A 16 -44.36 -11.05 40.18
N ARG A 17 -43.76 -11.56 41.23
CA ARG A 17 -42.66 -12.56 41.28
C ARG A 17 -43.19 -13.95 40.88
N SER A 18 -42.33 -14.82 40.41
CA SER A 18 -42.33 -16.23 40.80
C SER A 18 -40.93 -16.83 40.73
N LEU A 19 -40.46 -17.28 41.87
CA LEU A 19 -39.36 -18.20 42.15
C LEU A 19 -39.81 -19.64 41.92
N LEU A 20 -38.88 -20.52 41.52
CA LEU A 20 -38.69 -21.93 41.98
C LEU A 20 -37.31 -22.36 41.42
N ALA A 21 -36.28 -22.56 42.14
CA ALA A 21 -35.83 -23.36 43.31
C ALA A 21 -35.61 -24.86 43.03
N CYS A 22 -34.34 -25.23 43.33
CA CYS A 22 -33.80 -26.50 43.80
C CYS A 22 -33.54 -27.62 42.75
N THR A 23 -32.37 -28.27 42.74
CA THR A 23 -31.87 -29.11 43.84
C THR A 23 -30.36 -29.38 43.75
N VAL A 24 -29.72 -29.35 44.90
CA VAL A 24 -28.35 -29.69 45.26
C VAL A 24 -28.22 -31.20 45.41
N PHE A 25 -27.06 -31.79 45.05
CA PHE A 25 -26.54 -32.96 45.74
C PHE A 25 -25.05 -32.81 45.95
N ALA A 26 -24.66 -32.68 47.22
CA ALA A 26 -23.34 -32.79 47.77
C ALA A 26 -23.12 -34.19 48.34
N ILE A 27 -21.93 -34.74 48.14
CA ILE A 27 -21.38 -35.80 49.01
C ILE A 27 -19.98 -35.38 49.45
N LEU A 28 -19.84 -35.28 50.74
CA LEU A 28 -18.66 -35.02 51.57
C LEU A 28 -17.89 -36.34 51.83
N ALA A 29 -16.56 -36.23 51.91
CA ALA A 29 -15.67 -36.84 52.89
C ALA A 29 -14.21 -36.49 52.43
N GLY A 30 -13.28 -36.08 53.24
CA GLY A 30 -13.08 -35.83 54.66
C GLY A 30 -11.63 -35.51 54.84
N CYS A 31 -11.28 -34.72 55.81
CA CYS A 31 -10.09 -34.14 56.35
C CYS A 31 -8.80 -35.02 56.35
N ASP A 32 -7.57 -34.45 56.18
CA ASP A 32 -6.83 -33.99 57.37
C ASP A 32 -5.49 -33.26 56.99
N SER A 33 -5.25 -32.23 57.63
CA SER A 33 -4.12 -31.48 58.23
C SER A 33 -2.65 -31.48 57.70
N SER A 34 -2.24 -30.27 57.47
CA SER A 34 -1.04 -29.53 57.96
C SER A 34 0.29 -29.63 57.19
N PRO A 35 1.15 -28.57 57.28
CA PRO A 35 1.99 -28.11 56.18
C PRO A 35 3.45 -28.54 56.28
N LYS A 36 4.13 -28.63 55.17
CA LYS A 36 5.61 -28.58 55.12
C LYS A 36 6.15 -27.73 53.99
N GLU A 37 7.10 -26.95 54.32
CA GLU A 37 8.05 -26.06 53.74
C GLU A 37 8.34 -26.18 52.24
N ALA A 38 8.48 -25.00 51.65
CA ALA A 38 8.98 -24.76 50.33
C ALA A 38 10.47 -25.12 50.19
N THR A 39 10.77 -25.87 49.15
CA THR A 39 12.11 -25.86 48.55
C THR A 39 11.98 -25.58 47.07
N ASN A 40 12.59 -24.47 46.66
CA ASN A 40 12.76 -24.07 45.26
C ASN A 40 13.52 -25.18 44.50
N ASN A 41 12.91 -25.72 43.47
CA ASN A 41 13.63 -26.30 42.35
C ASN A 41 13.00 -25.77 41.07
N ALA A 42 13.74 -24.90 40.41
CA ALA A 42 13.46 -24.50 39.02
C ALA A 42 13.63 -25.73 38.12
N SER A 43 12.50 -26.28 37.63
CA SER A 43 12.57 -27.22 36.53
C SER A 43 12.36 -26.43 35.25
N SER A 44 13.37 -26.50 34.38
CA SER A 44 13.31 -26.12 32.97
C SER A 44 12.00 -26.55 32.31
N ALA A 45 11.23 -25.58 31.82
CA ALA A 45 10.13 -25.84 30.90
C ALA A 45 10.73 -26.39 29.61
N ASP A 46 10.52 -27.67 29.37
CA ASP A 46 10.68 -28.30 28.07
C ASP A 46 9.86 -27.54 27.05
N GLN A 47 10.51 -26.78 26.15
CA GLN A 47 9.92 -26.37 24.90
C GLN A 47 9.81 -27.62 24.02
N THR A 48 8.71 -28.34 24.15
CA THR A 48 8.32 -29.28 23.13
C THR A 48 8.00 -28.48 21.87
N SER A 49 8.92 -28.56 20.90
CA SER A 49 8.72 -28.19 19.54
C SER A 49 7.37 -28.73 19.05
N SER A 50 6.51 -27.83 18.56
CA SER A 50 5.29 -28.18 17.84
C SER A 50 5.65 -28.66 16.42
N ALA A 51 6.42 -29.74 16.33
CA ALA A 51 6.61 -30.50 15.10
C ALA A 51 5.75 -31.76 15.22
N ASP A 52 4.86 -31.95 14.23
CA ASP A 52 4.02 -33.10 13.91
C ASP A 52 2.51 -32.94 14.15
N GLN A 53 1.91 -31.83 13.67
CA GLN A 53 0.60 -31.98 13.06
C GLN A 53 0.81 -32.11 11.54
N VAL A 54 0.94 -33.32 11.04
CA VAL A 54 0.88 -33.58 9.59
C VAL A 54 -0.50 -33.10 9.12
N SER A 55 -0.53 -31.96 8.47
CA SER A 55 -1.75 -31.40 7.86
C SER A 55 -2.33 -32.44 6.90
N ASN A 56 -3.64 -32.69 7.00
CA ASN A 56 -4.38 -33.55 6.07
C ASN A 56 -4.83 -32.80 4.82
N VAL A 57 -4.41 -31.53 4.63
CA VAL A 57 -4.75 -30.73 3.45
C VAL A 57 -3.83 -31.10 2.29
N GLU A 58 -4.42 -31.62 1.22
CA GLU A 58 -3.68 -31.94 -0.01
C GLU A 58 -3.51 -30.67 -0.85
N TRP A 59 -2.28 -30.19 -0.98
CA TRP A 59 -1.93 -29.17 -1.95
C TRP A 59 -1.76 -29.79 -3.34
N PRO A 60 -2.19 -29.11 -4.43
CA PRO A 60 -2.12 -29.66 -5.76
C PRO A 60 -0.66 -29.88 -6.22
N VAL A 61 -0.41 -30.96 -6.91
CA VAL A 61 0.82 -31.11 -7.71
C VAL A 61 0.61 -30.37 -9.03
N ILE A 62 1.40 -29.34 -9.26
CA ILE A 62 1.25 -28.49 -10.44
C ILE A 62 2.27 -28.89 -11.50
N LYS A 63 1.78 -29.11 -12.71
CA LYS A 63 2.66 -29.37 -13.84
C LYS A 63 3.00 -28.04 -14.51
N SER A 64 4.21 -27.54 -14.25
CA SER A 64 4.73 -26.37 -14.96
C SER A 64 4.77 -26.60 -16.48
N ALA A 65 4.50 -25.54 -17.24
CA ALA A 65 4.69 -25.56 -18.70
C ALA A 65 6.15 -25.83 -19.08
N ILE A 66 7.11 -25.52 -18.20
CA ILE A 66 8.54 -25.67 -18.44
C ILE A 66 9.01 -27.02 -17.89
N PRO A 67 9.38 -27.97 -18.74
CA PRO A 67 9.91 -29.25 -18.26
C PRO A 67 11.33 -29.08 -17.68
N GLN A 68 11.73 -30.05 -16.86
CA GLN A 68 13.14 -30.14 -16.47
C GLN A 68 13.99 -30.46 -17.68
N ASP A 69 15.09 -29.74 -17.86
CA ASP A 69 16.05 -29.90 -18.93
C ASP A 69 17.39 -30.42 -18.36
N ALA A 70 17.76 -31.62 -18.76
CA ALA A 70 18.98 -32.28 -18.33
C ALA A 70 20.26 -31.50 -18.71
N ALA A 71 20.24 -30.75 -19.81
CA ALA A 71 21.38 -29.92 -20.23
C ALA A 71 21.52 -28.68 -19.33
N VAL A 72 20.39 -28.07 -18.91
CA VAL A 72 20.37 -26.99 -17.95
C VAL A 72 20.91 -27.46 -16.61
N GLU A 73 20.42 -28.60 -16.09
CA GLU A 73 20.88 -29.14 -14.82
C GLU A 73 22.37 -29.51 -14.82
N ALA A 74 22.87 -30.15 -15.90
CA ALA A 74 24.29 -30.46 -16.05
C ALA A 74 25.18 -29.19 -16.07
N ARG A 75 24.70 -28.11 -16.71
CA ARG A 75 25.41 -26.81 -16.68
C ARG A 75 25.43 -26.18 -15.29
N ILE A 76 24.35 -26.33 -14.54
CA ILE A 76 24.28 -25.87 -13.15
C ILE A 76 25.29 -26.65 -12.30
N ASP A 77 25.34 -27.97 -12.43
CA ASP A 77 26.30 -28.80 -11.69
C ASP A 77 27.76 -28.39 -12.00
N GLU A 78 28.08 -28.08 -13.26
CA GLU A 78 29.40 -27.58 -13.65
C GLU A 78 29.72 -26.21 -13.01
N LEU A 79 28.77 -25.30 -12.94
CA LEU A 79 28.93 -23.99 -12.32
C LEU A 79 29.13 -24.14 -10.81
N LEU A 80 28.25 -24.87 -10.12
CA LEU A 80 28.30 -25.10 -8.67
C LEU A 80 29.62 -25.73 -8.22
N ALA A 81 30.14 -26.69 -9.01
CA ALA A 81 31.40 -27.37 -8.68
C ALA A 81 32.64 -26.44 -8.70
N ARG A 82 32.53 -25.26 -9.32
CA ARG A 82 33.61 -24.26 -9.40
C ARG A 82 33.44 -23.11 -8.43
N MET A 83 32.24 -22.89 -7.91
CA MET A 83 31.92 -21.75 -7.02
C MET A 83 32.47 -21.95 -5.63
N THR A 84 33.09 -20.91 -5.08
CA THR A 84 33.44 -20.82 -3.66
C THR A 84 32.19 -20.54 -2.82
N VAL A 85 32.31 -20.61 -1.48
CA VAL A 85 31.22 -20.27 -0.55
C VAL A 85 30.80 -18.81 -0.75
N GLU A 86 31.75 -17.91 -0.89
CA GLU A 86 31.51 -16.49 -1.12
C GLU A 86 30.75 -16.23 -2.44
N GLU A 87 31.14 -16.92 -3.52
CA GLU A 87 30.43 -16.83 -4.79
C GLU A 87 28.99 -17.37 -4.69
N LYS A 88 28.77 -18.45 -3.92
CA LYS A 88 27.45 -19.01 -3.67
C LYS A 88 26.58 -18.06 -2.86
N VAL A 89 27.12 -17.54 -1.75
CA VAL A 89 26.39 -16.57 -0.89
C VAL A 89 26.08 -15.30 -1.65
N GLY A 90 27.01 -14.79 -2.47
CA GLY A 90 26.75 -13.60 -3.30
C GLY A 90 25.53 -13.73 -4.24
N GLN A 91 25.25 -14.97 -4.72
CA GLN A 91 24.05 -15.19 -5.54
C GLN A 91 22.74 -15.05 -4.76
N LEU A 92 22.77 -15.10 -3.43
CA LEU A 92 21.61 -15.04 -2.54
C LEU A 92 21.39 -13.64 -1.96
N ILE A 93 22.23 -12.67 -2.27
CA ILE A 93 22.15 -11.29 -1.73
C ILE A 93 21.68 -10.34 -2.82
N GLN A 94 20.59 -9.61 -2.55
CA GLN A 94 20.00 -8.61 -3.44
C GLN A 94 19.91 -7.25 -2.71
N PRO A 95 20.97 -6.42 -2.79
CA PRO A 95 20.91 -5.07 -2.27
C PRO A 95 20.19 -4.11 -3.22
N GLU A 96 19.79 -2.97 -2.67
CA GLU A 96 19.20 -1.86 -3.40
C GLU A 96 20.29 -1.05 -4.14
N ILE A 97 19.98 -0.50 -5.33
CA ILE A 97 20.97 0.17 -6.19
C ILE A 97 21.62 1.40 -5.55
N LYS A 98 20.98 2.05 -4.56
CA LYS A 98 21.61 3.13 -3.79
C LYS A 98 22.75 2.65 -2.91
N GLN A 99 22.74 1.35 -2.55
CA GLN A 99 23.61 0.75 -1.55
C GLN A 99 24.69 -0.15 -2.17
N ALA A 100 24.65 -0.39 -3.49
CA ALA A 100 25.61 -1.26 -4.17
C ALA A 100 26.22 -0.59 -5.39
N THR A 101 27.55 -0.64 -5.48
CA THR A 101 28.34 -0.18 -6.64
C THR A 101 28.73 -1.34 -7.55
N ALA A 102 29.19 -1.07 -8.77
CA ALA A 102 29.78 -2.09 -9.65
C ALA A 102 30.98 -2.82 -9.00
N ASP A 103 31.79 -2.09 -8.22
CA ASP A 103 32.89 -2.71 -7.46
C ASP A 103 32.37 -3.65 -6.38
N ASP A 104 31.24 -3.33 -5.73
CA ASP A 104 30.60 -4.23 -4.78
C ASP A 104 30.05 -5.48 -5.49
N VAL A 105 29.41 -5.33 -6.66
CA VAL A 105 28.96 -6.47 -7.48
C VAL A 105 30.13 -7.41 -7.78
N LYS A 106 31.27 -6.86 -8.20
CA LYS A 106 32.49 -7.63 -8.43
C LYS A 106 33.00 -8.28 -7.16
N LYS A 107 33.16 -7.51 -6.09
CA LYS A 107 33.82 -7.97 -4.84
C LYS A 107 33.01 -9.02 -4.08
N TYR A 108 31.69 -8.87 -4.03
CA TYR A 108 30.77 -9.74 -3.25
C TYR A 108 30.03 -10.75 -4.12
N HIS A 109 30.36 -10.87 -5.42
CA HIS A 109 29.75 -11.80 -6.36
C HIS A 109 28.22 -11.72 -6.43
N LEU A 110 27.65 -10.51 -6.32
CA LEU A 110 26.22 -10.31 -6.18
C LEU A 110 25.43 -10.95 -7.33
N GLY A 111 24.41 -11.72 -6.97
CA GLY A 111 23.56 -12.42 -7.92
C GLY A 111 22.46 -11.52 -8.49
N SER A 112 22.02 -10.53 -7.74
CA SER A 112 20.98 -9.58 -8.12
C SER A 112 21.12 -8.24 -7.42
N VAL A 113 20.49 -7.22 -8.00
CA VAL A 113 20.19 -5.92 -7.38
C VAL A 113 18.72 -5.58 -7.63
N LEU A 114 18.19 -4.60 -6.90
CA LEU A 114 16.84 -4.07 -7.14
C LEU A 114 16.84 -2.54 -7.05
N ASN A 115 15.80 -1.94 -7.59
CA ASN A 115 15.37 -0.59 -7.21
C ASN A 115 13.98 -0.66 -6.57
N GLY A 116 13.83 -0.01 -5.41
CA GLY A 116 12.53 0.16 -4.77
C GLY A 116 11.64 1.19 -5.46
N GLY A 117 10.42 1.34 -4.99
CA GLY A 117 9.48 2.33 -5.51
C GLY A 117 10.05 3.76 -5.39
N GLY A 118 10.21 4.41 -6.54
CA GLY A 118 10.77 5.76 -6.64
C GLY A 118 12.30 5.85 -6.57
N THR A 119 13.03 4.73 -6.54
CA THR A 119 14.48 4.74 -6.66
C THR A 119 14.91 4.68 -8.12
N THR A 120 15.86 5.54 -8.48
CA THR A 120 16.32 5.77 -9.84
C THR A 120 17.84 5.91 -9.90
N PRO A 121 18.49 5.69 -11.07
CA PRO A 121 19.89 5.97 -11.24
C PRO A 121 20.25 7.38 -10.80
N ASN A 122 21.35 7.53 -10.05
CA ASN A 122 21.85 8.80 -9.51
C ASN A 122 20.86 9.56 -8.60
N ASN A 123 19.78 8.92 -8.09
CA ASN A 123 18.66 9.56 -7.41
C ASN A 123 18.01 10.68 -8.24
N ASP A 124 18.06 10.58 -9.55
CA ASP A 124 17.39 11.52 -10.46
C ASP A 124 16.04 10.93 -10.90
N LYS A 125 14.94 11.50 -10.40
CA LYS A 125 13.56 11.15 -10.79
C LYS A 125 13.36 11.15 -12.31
N TYR A 126 14.10 11.99 -13.03
CA TYR A 126 14.04 12.14 -14.48
C TYR A 126 15.19 11.44 -15.22
N ALA A 127 15.82 10.43 -14.58
CA ALA A 127 16.87 9.62 -15.22
C ALA A 127 16.39 9.09 -16.57
N LYS A 128 17.20 9.29 -17.61
CA LYS A 128 16.88 8.84 -18.96
C LYS A 128 17.12 7.34 -19.11
N LEU A 129 16.54 6.72 -20.13
CA LEU A 129 16.81 5.32 -20.43
C LEU A 129 18.31 5.02 -20.58
N SER A 130 19.09 5.98 -21.14
CA SER A 130 20.55 5.85 -21.22
C SER A 130 21.24 5.71 -19.85
N ASP A 131 20.72 6.35 -18.80
CA ASP A 131 21.31 6.28 -17.46
C ASP A 131 21.02 4.93 -16.81
N TRP A 132 19.80 4.40 -17.00
CA TRP A 132 19.42 3.06 -16.59
C TRP A 132 20.28 2.00 -17.27
N VAL A 133 20.39 2.05 -18.60
CA VAL A 133 21.20 1.10 -19.39
C VAL A 133 22.68 1.17 -19.01
N ALA A 134 23.24 2.39 -18.81
CA ALA A 134 24.62 2.54 -18.40
C ALA A 134 24.90 1.95 -17.02
N LEU A 135 24.00 2.12 -16.06
CA LEU A 135 24.11 1.51 -14.74
C LEU A 135 23.98 -0.01 -14.82
N ALA A 136 23.02 -0.53 -15.61
CA ALA A 136 22.83 -1.96 -15.83
C ALA A 136 24.08 -2.60 -16.48
N ASP A 137 24.68 -1.93 -17.47
CA ASP A 137 25.94 -2.37 -18.09
C ASP A 137 27.10 -2.40 -17.08
N SER A 138 27.18 -1.41 -16.19
CA SER A 138 28.25 -1.38 -15.17
C SER A 138 28.18 -2.58 -14.25
N TYR A 139 26.97 -2.95 -13.80
CA TYR A 139 26.74 -4.13 -12.95
C TYR A 139 26.97 -5.43 -13.73
N TRP A 140 26.46 -5.51 -14.96
CA TRP A 140 26.66 -6.72 -15.77
C TRP A 140 28.16 -6.98 -16.05
N ASN A 141 28.90 -5.96 -16.50
CA ASN A 141 30.34 -6.07 -16.75
C ASN A 141 31.11 -6.50 -15.51
N ALA A 142 30.79 -5.94 -14.36
CA ALA A 142 31.39 -6.31 -13.08
C ALA A 142 31.11 -7.76 -12.69
N SER A 143 29.89 -8.26 -12.95
CA SER A 143 29.47 -9.61 -12.56
C SER A 143 30.11 -10.70 -13.43
N VAL A 144 30.34 -10.46 -14.72
CA VAL A 144 30.92 -11.44 -15.65
C VAL A 144 32.43 -11.35 -15.78
N ASP A 145 33.08 -10.39 -15.14
CA ASP A 145 34.53 -10.23 -15.14
C ASP A 145 35.23 -11.40 -14.43
N LYS A 146 36.04 -12.17 -15.15
CA LYS A 146 36.77 -13.35 -14.67
C LYS A 146 38.25 -13.10 -14.41
N THR A 147 38.69 -11.86 -14.43
CA THR A 147 40.12 -11.50 -14.30
C THR A 147 40.76 -11.93 -13.00
N ASP A 148 39.98 -12.14 -11.96
CA ASP A 148 40.40 -12.62 -10.64
C ASP A 148 40.19 -14.15 -10.42
N GLY A 149 39.79 -14.87 -11.50
CA GLY A 149 39.58 -16.32 -11.45
C GLY A 149 38.18 -16.78 -11.02
N ARG A 150 37.25 -15.85 -10.77
CA ARG A 150 35.86 -16.16 -10.41
C ARG A 150 35.09 -16.90 -11.53
N THR A 151 33.95 -17.47 -11.16
CA THR A 151 33.05 -18.17 -12.07
C THR A 151 32.46 -17.23 -13.11
N GLY A 152 32.10 -15.99 -12.74
CA GLY A 152 31.53 -14.96 -13.60
C GLY A 152 30.06 -15.28 -13.96
N ILE A 153 29.16 -15.08 -13.00
CA ILE A 153 27.71 -15.29 -13.15
C ILE A 153 27.03 -13.95 -13.47
N PRO A 154 26.25 -13.83 -14.56
CA PRO A 154 25.55 -12.59 -14.87
C PRO A 154 24.61 -12.18 -13.74
N ILE A 155 24.66 -10.91 -13.34
CA ILE A 155 23.73 -10.33 -12.38
C ILE A 155 22.36 -10.10 -13.01
N ILE A 156 21.27 -10.13 -12.21
CA ILE A 156 19.93 -9.71 -12.64
C ILE A 156 19.50 -8.49 -11.83
N TRP A 157 18.71 -7.61 -12.47
CA TRP A 157 18.18 -6.42 -11.81
C TRP A 157 16.64 -6.48 -11.79
N GLY A 158 16.05 -6.48 -10.58
CA GLY A 158 14.61 -6.51 -10.33
C GLY A 158 14.03 -5.13 -10.07
N THR A 159 12.78 -4.92 -10.50
CA THR A 159 12.05 -3.66 -10.32
C THR A 159 10.57 -3.91 -10.01
N ASP A 160 9.92 -2.98 -9.29
CA ASP A 160 8.49 -2.97 -9.04
C ASP A 160 7.74 -2.25 -10.18
N ALA A 161 7.38 -2.99 -11.22
CA ALA A 161 6.45 -2.51 -12.25
C ALA A 161 5.06 -3.11 -11.98
N VAL A 162 4.36 -2.58 -10.96
CA VAL A 162 3.12 -3.15 -10.41
C VAL A 162 1.96 -2.99 -11.39
N HIS A 163 1.83 -1.80 -12.03
CA HIS A 163 0.80 -1.52 -13.04
C HIS A 163 1.39 -0.80 -14.28
N GLY A 164 2.49 -1.29 -14.80
CA GLY A 164 3.38 -0.68 -15.76
C GLY A 164 4.69 -0.27 -15.10
N LEU A 165 5.64 0.25 -15.88
CA LEU A 165 6.98 0.62 -15.39
C LEU A 165 6.93 1.97 -14.61
N GLY A 166 6.32 1.96 -13.43
CA GLY A 166 6.05 3.15 -12.61
C GLY A 166 7.28 3.98 -12.26
N ASN A 167 8.45 3.37 -12.15
CA ASN A 167 9.69 4.06 -11.74
C ASN A 167 10.34 4.90 -12.84
N VAL A 168 9.83 4.89 -14.07
CA VAL A 168 10.41 5.62 -15.21
C VAL A 168 9.41 6.64 -15.75
N VAL A 169 9.75 7.93 -15.63
CA VAL A 169 8.92 9.02 -16.16
C VAL A 169 8.74 8.86 -17.66
N GLY A 170 7.49 8.87 -18.12
CA GLY A 170 7.13 8.67 -19.52
C GLY A 170 6.64 7.24 -19.86
N ALA A 171 6.80 6.29 -18.96
CA ALA A 171 6.25 4.93 -19.12
C ALA A 171 4.72 4.93 -19.19
N THR A 172 4.16 3.87 -19.76
CA THR A 172 2.72 3.62 -19.76
C THR A 172 2.27 3.07 -18.41
N LEU A 173 1.39 3.78 -17.70
CA LEU A 173 0.76 3.27 -16.48
C LEU A 173 -0.66 2.80 -16.79
N PHE A 174 -0.90 1.53 -16.51
CA PHE A 174 -2.20 0.89 -16.65
C PHE A 174 -3.11 1.21 -15.47
N PRO A 175 -4.43 1.01 -15.59
CA PRO A 175 -5.30 0.94 -14.42
C PRO A 175 -4.76 -0.09 -13.42
N HIS A 176 -4.92 0.19 -12.12
CA HIS A 176 -4.55 -0.77 -11.08
C HIS A 176 -5.35 -2.09 -11.15
N ASN A 177 -4.86 -3.13 -10.48
CA ASN A 177 -5.41 -4.48 -10.58
C ASN A 177 -6.91 -4.55 -10.28
N ILE A 178 -7.43 -3.81 -9.30
CA ILE A 178 -8.86 -3.75 -9.01
C ILE A 178 -9.68 -3.31 -10.25
N ALA A 179 -9.18 -2.36 -11.00
CA ALA A 179 -9.79 -1.92 -12.25
C ALA A 179 -9.66 -2.99 -13.34
N LEU A 180 -8.48 -3.63 -13.43
CA LEU A 180 -8.25 -4.71 -14.40
C LEU A 180 -9.15 -5.92 -14.11
N GLY A 181 -9.40 -6.23 -12.83
CA GLY A 181 -10.38 -7.23 -12.42
C GLY A 181 -11.76 -6.94 -13.01
N ALA A 182 -12.21 -5.69 -12.90
CA ALA A 182 -13.51 -5.26 -13.42
C ALA A 182 -13.67 -5.41 -14.94
N THR A 183 -12.59 -5.49 -15.71
CA THR A 183 -12.62 -5.71 -17.17
C THR A 183 -13.14 -7.09 -17.57
N GLN A 184 -13.02 -8.10 -16.69
CA GLN A 184 -13.29 -9.51 -16.94
C GLN A 184 -12.62 -10.05 -18.23
N ASN A 185 -11.42 -9.56 -18.53
CA ASN A 185 -10.70 -9.82 -19.76
C ASN A 185 -9.26 -10.33 -19.48
N PRO A 186 -9.07 -11.64 -19.25
CA PRO A 186 -7.74 -12.19 -18.98
C PRO A 186 -6.75 -12.04 -20.14
N GLU A 187 -7.23 -12.00 -21.41
CA GLU A 187 -6.37 -11.79 -22.57
C GLU A 187 -5.74 -10.38 -22.58
N LEU A 188 -6.45 -9.40 -22.03
CA LEU A 188 -5.92 -8.04 -21.87
C LEU A 188 -4.73 -8.03 -20.91
N LEU A 189 -4.76 -8.85 -19.85
CA LEU A 189 -3.66 -8.97 -18.89
C LEU A 189 -2.37 -9.47 -19.56
N LYS A 190 -2.49 -10.43 -20.48
CA LYS A 190 -1.32 -10.88 -21.26
C LYS A 190 -0.72 -9.73 -22.06
N LYS A 191 -1.53 -8.92 -22.77
CA LYS A 191 -1.06 -7.76 -23.51
C LYS A 191 -0.41 -6.70 -22.62
N ILE A 192 -0.98 -6.46 -21.43
CA ILE A 192 -0.41 -5.56 -20.42
C ILE A 192 0.96 -6.08 -19.96
N GLY A 193 1.07 -7.38 -19.70
CA GLY A 193 2.35 -8.03 -19.38
C GLY A 193 3.40 -7.88 -20.49
N GLU A 194 3.01 -8.05 -21.76
CA GLU A 194 3.87 -7.87 -22.93
C GLU A 194 4.38 -6.42 -23.05
N VAL A 195 3.51 -5.43 -22.85
CA VAL A 195 3.88 -4.01 -22.86
C VAL A 195 4.84 -3.68 -21.71
N THR A 196 4.48 -4.10 -20.48
CA THR A 196 5.29 -3.89 -19.28
C THR A 196 6.69 -4.48 -19.46
N ALA A 197 6.79 -5.71 -19.97
CA ALA A 197 8.08 -6.36 -20.24
C ALA A 197 8.93 -5.59 -21.25
N ARG A 198 8.32 -5.08 -22.33
CA ARG A 198 9.02 -4.28 -23.35
C ARG A 198 9.56 -2.96 -22.79
N GLU A 199 8.80 -2.27 -21.97
CA GLU A 199 9.25 -1.02 -21.34
C GLU A 199 10.34 -1.28 -20.30
N ILE A 200 10.26 -2.37 -19.52
CA ILE A 200 11.35 -2.80 -18.63
C ILE A 200 12.61 -3.15 -19.45
N ALA A 201 12.48 -3.92 -20.51
CA ALA A 201 13.61 -4.29 -21.38
C ALA A 201 14.29 -3.06 -22.00
N ALA A 202 13.55 -1.96 -22.25
CA ALA A 202 14.11 -0.71 -22.73
C ALA A 202 15.06 -0.02 -21.73
N THR A 203 14.91 -0.29 -20.43
CA THR A 203 15.85 0.16 -19.38
C THR A 203 17.06 -0.77 -19.22
N GLY A 204 17.10 -1.90 -19.90
CA GLY A 204 18.16 -2.91 -19.76
C GLY A 204 17.97 -3.85 -18.55
N LEU A 205 16.85 -3.79 -17.83
CA LEU A 205 16.50 -4.64 -16.71
C LEU A 205 15.93 -5.98 -17.17
N ASP A 206 16.04 -7.01 -16.31
CA ASP A 206 15.70 -8.39 -16.65
C ASP A 206 14.53 -8.98 -15.86
N TRP A 207 14.06 -8.31 -14.79
CA TRP A 207 13.20 -8.95 -13.82
C TRP A 207 12.14 -7.96 -13.29
N ASN A 208 10.88 -8.41 -13.22
CA ASN A 208 9.76 -7.68 -12.66
C ASN A 208 9.22 -8.39 -11.41
N PHE A 209 8.97 -7.63 -10.34
CA PHE A 209 8.27 -8.11 -9.13
C PHE A 209 6.75 -8.03 -9.30
N SER A 210 6.23 -8.64 -10.36
CA SER A 210 4.81 -8.69 -10.72
C SER A 210 4.50 -10.03 -11.42
N PRO A 211 3.26 -10.55 -11.29
CA PRO A 211 2.06 -9.94 -10.71
C PRO A 211 1.89 -10.14 -9.20
N THR A 212 1.22 -9.18 -8.52
CA THR A 212 0.56 -9.43 -7.24
C THR A 212 -0.65 -10.32 -7.48
N VAL A 213 -0.73 -11.46 -6.76
CA VAL A 213 -1.81 -12.46 -6.90
C VAL A 213 -2.61 -12.64 -5.62
N ALA A 214 -2.66 -11.59 -4.80
CA ALA A 214 -3.46 -11.55 -3.58
C ALA A 214 -4.96 -11.68 -3.91
N VAL A 215 -5.69 -12.36 -3.05
CA VAL A 215 -7.16 -12.37 -3.00
C VAL A 215 -7.55 -11.54 -1.79
N ALA A 216 -8.03 -10.30 -2.00
CA ALA A 216 -8.39 -9.44 -0.89
C ALA A 216 -9.73 -9.85 -0.29
N ARG A 217 -9.75 -10.08 1.02
CA ARG A 217 -10.92 -10.54 1.76
C ARG A 217 -11.42 -9.53 2.79
N ASP A 218 -10.63 -8.51 3.07
CA ASP A 218 -10.94 -7.39 3.94
C ASP A 218 -10.56 -6.08 3.23
N ASP A 219 -11.55 -5.28 2.86
CA ASP A 219 -11.34 -4.06 2.07
C ASP A 219 -10.67 -2.92 2.87
N ARG A 220 -10.44 -3.10 4.18
CA ARG A 220 -9.61 -2.17 4.97
C ARG A 220 -8.13 -2.25 4.60
N TRP A 221 -7.69 -3.34 4.02
CA TRP A 221 -6.30 -3.57 3.64
C TRP A 221 -5.82 -2.55 2.61
N GLY A 222 -4.67 -1.89 2.90
CA GLY A 222 -4.11 -0.80 2.09
C GLY A 222 -3.70 -1.20 0.67
N ARG A 223 -3.56 -2.51 0.39
CA ARG A 223 -3.19 -3.04 -0.92
C ARG A 223 -4.38 -3.68 -1.67
N THR A 224 -5.63 -3.43 -1.24
CA THR A 224 -6.82 -3.98 -1.90
C THR A 224 -6.81 -3.69 -3.42
N TYR A 225 -6.37 -2.50 -3.84
CA TYR A 225 -6.29 -2.15 -5.25
C TYR A 225 -5.24 -2.95 -6.05
N GLU A 226 -4.27 -3.57 -5.38
CA GLU A 226 -3.30 -4.48 -6.02
C GLU A 226 -3.87 -5.89 -6.26
N ALA A 227 -5.06 -6.20 -5.71
CA ALA A 227 -5.78 -7.44 -5.97
C ALA A 227 -6.76 -7.26 -7.14
N TRP A 228 -6.90 -8.28 -7.99
CA TRP A 228 -7.87 -8.26 -9.09
C TRP A 228 -9.30 -8.50 -8.60
N SER A 229 -9.47 -9.22 -7.49
CA SER A 229 -10.79 -9.64 -7.01
C SER A 229 -10.75 -10.13 -5.56
N GLU A 230 -11.93 -10.09 -4.91
CA GLU A 230 -12.24 -10.87 -3.72
C GLU A 230 -12.42 -12.38 -4.02
N ASP A 231 -12.57 -12.73 -5.29
CA ASP A 231 -12.86 -14.09 -5.77
C ASP A 231 -11.59 -14.76 -6.31
N PRO A 232 -11.16 -15.91 -5.74
CA PRO A 232 -9.96 -16.63 -6.16
C PRO A 232 -10.03 -17.13 -7.62
N GLU A 233 -11.22 -17.36 -8.20
CA GLU A 233 -11.36 -17.80 -9.59
C GLU A 233 -10.84 -16.74 -10.57
N VAL A 234 -11.13 -15.45 -10.33
CA VAL A 234 -10.63 -14.35 -11.16
C VAL A 234 -9.12 -14.21 -11.02
N VAL A 235 -8.61 -14.24 -9.79
CA VAL A 235 -7.17 -14.14 -9.52
C VAL A 235 -6.42 -15.29 -10.21
N GLY A 236 -6.94 -16.51 -10.12
CA GLY A 236 -6.40 -17.66 -10.82
C GLY A 236 -6.41 -17.52 -12.35
N ALA A 237 -7.51 -17.02 -12.93
CA ALA A 237 -7.62 -16.82 -14.37
C ALA A 237 -6.62 -15.78 -14.91
N TYR A 238 -6.28 -14.77 -14.10
CA TYR A 238 -5.45 -13.63 -14.52
C TYR A 238 -3.95 -13.85 -14.31
N ALA A 239 -3.57 -14.53 -13.23
CA ALA A 239 -2.17 -14.70 -12.86
C ALA A 239 -1.34 -15.39 -13.95
N GLY A 240 -1.84 -16.49 -14.50
CA GLY A 240 -1.16 -17.21 -15.57
C GLY A 240 -0.99 -16.40 -16.86
N GLU A 241 -1.99 -15.58 -17.22
CA GLU A 241 -1.94 -14.74 -18.42
C GLU A 241 -0.92 -13.61 -18.27
N MET A 242 -0.86 -12.97 -17.10
CA MET A 242 0.16 -11.94 -16.82
C MET A 242 1.58 -12.53 -16.88
N VAL A 243 1.81 -13.71 -16.31
CA VAL A 243 3.10 -14.40 -16.40
C VAL A 243 3.48 -14.68 -17.85
N LYS A 244 2.54 -15.17 -18.68
CA LYS A 244 2.77 -15.40 -20.12
C LYS A 244 3.10 -14.11 -20.87
N GLY A 245 2.47 -12.99 -20.50
CA GLY A 245 2.78 -11.67 -21.07
C GLY A 245 4.20 -11.22 -20.73
N LEU A 246 4.61 -11.35 -19.48
CA LEU A 246 5.92 -10.91 -19.00
C LEU A 246 7.07 -11.79 -19.55
N GLN A 247 6.93 -13.11 -19.52
CA GLN A 247 8.00 -14.06 -19.85
C GLN A 247 7.93 -14.58 -21.29
N GLY A 248 6.80 -14.37 -22.00
CA GLY A 248 6.47 -15.09 -23.22
C GLY A 248 5.95 -16.49 -22.92
N VAL A 249 5.42 -17.17 -23.94
CA VAL A 249 4.84 -18.51 -23.83
C VAL A 249 5.90 -19.57 -24.10
N TYR A 250 6.16 -20.45 -23.13
CA TYR A 250 7.12 -21.53 -23.29
C TYR A 250 6.79 -22.45 -24.51
N GLY A 251 7.82 -22.85 -25.24
CA GLY A 251 7.69 -23.68 -26.45
C GLY A 251 7.32 -22.88 -27.71
N THR A 252 7.27 -21.54 -27.61
CA THR A 252 7.14 -20.64 -28.77
C THR A 252 8.40 -19.80 -28.96
N ASP A 253 8.55 -19.16 -30.13
CA ASP A 253 9.66 -18.25 -30.42
C ASP A 253 9.61 -16.98 -29.57
N ALA A 254 8.51 -16.75 -28.84
CA ALA A 254 8.34 -15.60 -27.97
C ALA A 254 8.87 -15.79 -26.54
N TYR A 255 9.28 -17.03 -26.16
CA TYR A 255 9.72 -17.28 -24.78
C TYR A 255 11.09 -16.68 -24.50
N PHE A 256 11.16 -15.80 -23.47
CA PHE A 256 12.36 -15.09 -23.03
C PHE A 256 13.19 -14.48 -24.16
N THR A 257 12.54 -13.81 -25.12
CA THR A 257 13.23 -12.97 -26.10
C THR A 257 13.73 -11.67 -25.42
N ASP A 258 14.45 -10.82 -26.17
CA ASP A 258 14.90 -9.51 -25.68
C ASP A 258 13.78 -8.56 -25.25
N SER A 259 12.52 -8.89 -25.56
CA SER A 259 11.34 -8.10 -25.17
C SER A 259 10.60 -8.67 -23.97
N HIS A 260 11.14 -9.69 -23.31
CA HIS A 260 10.53 -10.37 -22.17
C HIS A 260 11.45 -10.36 -20.96
N VAL A 261 10.84 -10.37 -19.77
CA VAL A 261 11.54 -10.32 -18.48
C VAL A 261 11.06 -11.43 -17.55
N ILE A 262 11.85 -11.74 -16.53
CA ILE A 262 11.48 -12.69 -15.48
C ILE A 262 10.28 -12.13 -14.71
N ALA A 263 9.23 -12.94 -14.51
CA ALA A 263 8.07 -12.60 -13.70
C ALA A 263 8.17 -13.14 -12.26
N THR A 264 7.50 -12.49 -11.33
CA THR A 264 7.38 -12.90 -9.93
C THR A 264 5.91 -12.92 -9.51
N VAL A 265 5.38 -14.06 -9.06
CA VAL A 265 4.09 -14.06 -8.38
C VAL A 265 4.29 -13.76 -6.90
N LYS A 266 3.48 -12.83 -6.35
CA LYS A 266 3.67 -12.27 -5.00
C LYS A 266 2.35 -11.95 -4.30
N HIS A 267 2.28 -11.87 -2.97
CA HIS A 267 3.31 -12.29 -2.02
C HIS A 267 2.87 -13.61 -1.38
N PHE A 268 3.74 -14.61 -1.37
CA PHE A 268 3.41 -15.96 -0.89
C PHE A 268 3.49 -16.00 0.64
N ILE A 269 2.36 -16.17 1.38
CA ILE A 269 0.99 -16.38 0.94
C ILE A 269 0.03 -15.75 1.97
N GLY A 270 -1.11 -15.23 1.49
CA GLY A 270 -2.22 -14.84 2.35
C GLY A 270 -2.29 -13.35 2.74
N ASP A 271 -1.53 -12.48 2.09
CA ASP A 271 -1.48 -11.05 2.36
C ASP A 271 -2.84 -10.33 2.24
N GLY A 272 -3.73 -10.77 1.35
CA GLY A 272 -5.09 -10.22 1.23
C GLY A 272 -6.10 -10.72 2.27
N GLY A 273 -5.71 -11.59 3.22
CA GLY A 273 -6.59 -12.20 4.23
C GLY A 273 -6.15 -11.97 5.66
N THR A 274 -5.50 -10.86 5.97
CA THR A 274 -5.00 -10.57 7.31
C THR A 274 -6.09 -10.09 8.25
N LEU A 275 -5.91 -10.35 9.55
CA LEU A 275 -6.80 -9.88 10.61
C LEU A 275 -6.92 -8.36 10.56
N ASP A 276 -8.16 -7.86 10.59
CA ASP A 276 -8.50 -6.44 10.55
C ASP A 276 -8.00 -5.67 9.32
N GLY A 277 -7.64 -6.39 8.24
CA GLY A 277 -7.10 -5.80 7.04
C GLY A 277 -5.73 -5.12 7.24
N VAL A 278 -5.02 -5.46 8.32
CA VAL A 278 -3.72 -4.85 8.62
C VAL A 278 -2.67 -5.39 7.66
N ASP A 279 -2.05 -4.51 6.90
CA ASP A 279 -0.96 -4.89 6.01
C ASP A 279 0.20 -5.52 6.80
N ARG A 280 0.78 -6.61 6.26
CA ARG A 280 1.83 -7.42 6.93
C ARG A 280 1.38 -8.11 8.22
N GLY A 281 0.06 -8.21 8.47
CA GLY A 281 -0.54 -8.81 9.66
C GLY A 281 -0.55 -10.35 9.68
N GLU A 282 -1.36 -10.92 10.55
CA GLU A 282 -1.59 -12.36 10.66
C GLU A 282 -2.69 -12.81 9.71
N THR A 283 -2.39 -13.69 8.77
CA THR A 283 -3.36 -14.26 7.83
C THR A 283 -4.35 -15.16 8.56
N GLN A 284 -5.63 -14.94 8.29
CA GLN A 284 -6.73 -15.64 8.95
C GLN A 284 -7.15 -16.92 8.21
N GLY A 285 -7.73 -17.84 8.95
CA GLY A 285 -8.26 -19.09 8.43
C GLY A 285 -7.36 -20.30 8.61
N ASP A 286 -7.92 -21.46 8.31
CA ASP A 286 -7.22 -22.73 8.32
C ASP A 286 -6.41 -22.92 7.01
N GLU A 287 -5.67 -24.01 6.95
CA GLU A 287 -4.86 -24.34 5.76
C GLU A 287 -5.69 -24.55 4.48
N LYS A 288 -6.94 -24.96 4.64
CA LYS A 288 -7.86 -25.12 3.50
C LYS A 288 -8.22 -23.75 2.91
N VAL A 289 -8.47 -22.76 3.76
CA VAL A 289 -8.68 -21.37 3.35
C VAL A 289 -7.42 -20.83 2.65
N LEU A 290 -6.25 -21.06 3.23
CA LEU A 290 -4.98 -20.64 2.66
C LEU A 290 -4.76 -21.22 1.25
N ARG A 291 -5.07 -22.52 1.06
CA ARG A 291 -4.97 -23.21 -0.22
C ARG A 291 -6.04 -22.75 -1.21
N ASP A 292 -7.33 -22.81 -0.82
CA ASP A 292 -8.45 -22.65 -1.75
C ASP A 292 -8.71 -21.21 -2.15
N ILE A 293 -8.40 -20.26 -1.28
CA ILE A 293 -8.56 -18.83 -1.54
C ILE A 293 -7.22 -18.23 -1.98
N HIS A 294 -6.23 -18.25 -1.09
CA HIS A 294 -4.98 -17.52 -1.34
C HIS A 294 -4.00 -18.25 -2.25
N GLY A 295 -4.20 -19.56 -2.48
CA GLY A 295 -3.37 -20.37 -3.36
C GLY A 295 -3.65 -20.22 -4.86
N ALA A 296 -4.84 -19.74 -5.25
CA ALA A 296 -5.36 -19.80 -6.63
C ALA A 296 -4.43 -19.16 -7.67
N GLY A 297 -3.89 -17.96 -7.41
CA GLY A 297 -2.99 -17.28 -8.34
C GLY A 297 -1.63 -17.97 -8.49
N TYR A 298 -1.15 -18.64 -7.44
CA TYR A 298 0.10 -19.40 -7.50
C TYR A 298 -0.05 -20.66 -8.34
N PHE A 299 -1.20 -21.32 -8.33
CA PHE A 299 -1.43 -22.53 -9.11
C PHE A 299 -1.27 -22.24 -10.61
N THR A 300 -1.96 -21.27 -11.12
CA THR A 300 -1.91 -20.91 -12.54
C THR A 300 -0.61 -20.18 -12.93
N GLY A 301 -0.02 -19.40 -12.02
CA GLY A 301 1.30 -18.81 -12.22
C GLY A 301 2.40 -19.86 -12.37
N ILE A 302 2.43 -20.90 -11.52
CA ILE A 302 3.38 -22.02 -11.63
C ILE A 302 3.08 -22.84 -12.89
N GLU A 303 1.81 -23.10 -13.20
CA GLU A 303 1.43 -23.76 -14.45
C GLU A 303 1.93 -23.01 -15.68
N ALA A 304 1.82 -21.67 -15.70
CA ALA A 304 2.32 -20.82 -16.77
C ALA A 304 3.87 -20.75 -16.83
N GLY A 305 4.58 -21.31 -15.83
CA GLY A 305 6.03 -21.38 -15.80
C GLY A 305 6.71 -20.16 -15.17
N VAL A 306 6.07 -19.52 -14.17
CA VAL A 306 6.71 -18.42 -13.44
C VAL A 306 8.05 -18.86 -12.85
N GLN A 307 9.05 -17.96 -12.89
CA GLN A 307 10.41 -18.29 -12.48
C GLN A 307 10.71 -17.86 -11.04
N VAL A 308 9.96 -16.92 -10.47
CA VAL A 308 10.19 -16.42 -9.12
C VAL A 308 8.90 -16.35 -8.34
N VAL A 309 8.99 -16.67 -7.04
CA VAL A 309 7.95 -16.42 -6.04
C VAL A 309 8.55 -15.52 -4.98
N MET A 310 7.84 -14.46 -4.58
CA MET A 310 8.24 -13.59 -3.47
C MET A 310 7.46 -13.96 -2.20
N ALA A 311 8.17 -14.14 -1.08
CA ALA A 311 7.56 -14.44 0.20
C ALA A 311 6.82 -13.21 0.77
N SER A 312 5.68 -13.43 1.43
CA SER A 312 4.91 -12.34 2.05
C SER A 312 5.52 -11.89 3.38
N PHE A 313 5.29 -10.64 3.76
CA PHE A 313 5.55 -10.14 5.12
C PHE A 313 4.63 -10.73 6.18
N THR A 314 3.49 -11.29 5.79
CA THR A 314 2.47 -11.79 6.73
C THR A 314 3.00 -12.93 7.58
N SER A 315 2.26 -13.25 8.63
CA SER A 315 2.39 -14.50 9.38
C SER A 315 1.14 -15.36 9.19
N TRP A 316 1.27 -16.64 9.45
CA TRP A 316 0.16 -17.59 9.54
C TRP A 316 0.43 -18.55 10.67
N GLN A 317 -0.56 -18.72 11.57
CA GLN A 317 -0.43 -19.48 12.82
C GLN A 317 0.81 -19.03 13.65
N GLY A 318 1.04 -17.72 13.70
CA GLY A 318 2.11 -17.10 14.45
C GLY A 318 3.52 -17.21 13.82
N THR A 319 3.66 -17.83 12.64
CA THR A 319 4.94 -17.98 11.94
C THR A 319 5.04 -17.06 10.75
N ARG A 320 6.06 -16.20 10.68
CA ARG A 320 6.34 -15.30 9.56
C ARG A 320 6.65 -16.09 8.28
N MET A 321 6.08 -15.67 7.13
CA MET A 321 6.21 -16.41 5.87
C MET A 321 7.66 -16.58 5.42
N HIS A 322 8.52 -15.58 5.63
CA HIS A 322 9.96 -15.69 5.30
C HIS A 322 10.70 -16.80 6.06
N GLY A 323 10.18 -17.26 7.20
CA GLY A 323 10.71 -18.36 8.01
C GLY A 323 9.80 -19.59 8.08
N HIS A 324 8.80 -19.67 7.21
CA HIS A 324 7.80 -20.74 7.27
C HIS A 324 8.23 -21.95 6.44
N GLU A 325 9.08 -22.82 7.02
CA GLU A 325 9.66 -24.00 6.32
C GLU A 325 8.59 -24.87 5.67
N TYR A 326 7.49 -25.18 6.37
CA TYR A 326 6.42 -26.00 5.84
C TYR A 326 5.84 -25.41 4.54
N LEU A 327 5.50 -24.11 4.54
CA LEU A 327 4.89 -23.48 3.36
C LEU A 327 5.91 -23.23 2.23
N LEU A 328 7.12 -22.76 2.54
CA LEU A 328 8.12 -22.45 1.51
C LEU A 328 8.75 -23.72 0.93
N THR A 329 9.07 -24.70 1.77
CA THR A 329 9.80 -25.90 1.36
C THR A 329 8.86 -27.05 1.05
N ASP A 330 8.01 -27.47 2.00
CA ASP A 330 7.21 -28.68 1.81
C ASP A 330 6.01 -28.46 0.90
N VAL A 331 5.33 -27.32 1.00
CA VAL A 331 4.20 -26.99 0.15
C VAL A 331 4.67 -26.47 -1.19
N LEU A 332 5.29 -25.28 -1.25
CA LEU A 332 5.59 -24.60 -2.51
C LEU A 332 6.58 -25.40 -3.37
N LYS A 333 7.75 -25.74 -2.81
CA LYS A 333 8.82 -26.39 -3.58
C LYS A 333 8.56 -27.88 -3.83
N LYS A 334 8.17 -28.64 -2.78
CA LYS A 334 8.04 -30.11 -2.91
C LYS A 334 6.68 -30.56 -3.42
N ARG A 335 5.55 -30.10 -2.82
CA ARG A 335 4.20 -30.58 -3.20
C ARG A 335 3.69 -29.92 -4.47
N MET A 336 3.75 -28.57 -4.53
CA MET A 336 3.33 -27.84 -5.72
C MET A 336 4.32 -27.96 -6.88
N GLY A 337 5.57 -28.37 -6.61
CA GLY A 337 6.58 -28.61 -7.64
C GLY A 337 7.23 -27.35 -8.21
N PHE A 338 7.22 -26.22 -7.49
CA PHE A 338 7.90 -25.00 -7.92
C PHE A 338 9.41 -25.18 -7.96
N ASP A 339 10.02 -25.01 -9.14
CA ASP A 339 11.44 -25.27 -9.40
C ASP A 339 12.28 -24.00 -9.64
N GLY A 340 11.65 -22.81 -9.65
CA GLY A 340 12.32 -21.52 -9.61
C GLY A 340 12.84 -21.17 -8.20
N PHE A 341 13.23 -19.93 -7.95
CA PHE A 341 13.71 -19.48 -6.64
C PHE A 341 12.67 -18.63 -5.88
N VAL A 342 12.81 -18.65 -4.56
CA VAL A 342 12.01 -17.80 -3.64
C VAL A 342 12.87 -16.62 -3.21
N VAL A 343 12.40 -15.40 -3.50
CA VAL A 343 12.99 -14.14 -3.02
C VAL A 343 12.22 -13.63 -1.81
N GLY A 344 12.90 -13.01 -0.84
CA GLY A 344 12.27 -12.26 0.24
C GLY A 344 11.69 -10.94 -0.27
N ASP A 345 10.85 -10.33 0.55
CA ASP A 345 10.43 -8.96 0.39
C ASP A 345 11.33 -8.04 1.23
N TRP A 346 11.22 -6.76 1.14
CA TRP A 346 12.03 -5.68 1.71
C TRP A 346 12.44 -5.93 3.16
N SER A 347 13.60 -6.55 3.39
CA SER A 347 14.10 -7.03 4.69
C SER A 347 13.14 -7.88 5.52
N GLY A 348 12.16 -8.52 4.87
CA GLY A 348 11.13 -9.31 5.56
C GLY A 348 11.65 -10.48 6.41
N HIS A 349 12.83 -10.99 6.10
CA HIS A 349 13.51 -11.98 6.92
C HIS A 349 13.86 -11.46 8.31
N GLY A 350 14.05 -10.14 8.45
CA GLY A 350 14.33 -9.50 9.75
C GLY A 350 13.15 -9.53 10.73
N PHE A 351 11.94 -9.82 10.27
CA PHE A 351 10.75 -9.96 11.12
C PHE A 351 10.58 -11.36 11.72
N ILE A 352 11.42 -12.32 11.36
CA ILE A 352 11.42 -13.66 11.98
C ILE A 352 11.96 -13.53 13.41
N PRO A 353 11.30 -14.09 14.44
CA PRO A 353 11.78 -14.04 15.81
C PRO A 353 13.22 -14.55 15.93
N GLY A 354 14.11 -13.75 16.50
CA GLY A 354 15.53 -14.06 16.64
C GLY A 354 16.40 -13.73 15.44
N CYS A 355 15.82 -13.16 14.36
CA CYS A 355 16.53 -12.60 13.22
C CYS A 355 16.68 -11.08 13.31
N THR A 356 17.54 -10.55 12.47
CA THR A 356 17.63 -9.14 12.08
C THR A 356 17.76 -9.06 10.57
N ALA A 357 17.63 -7.86 9.99
CA ALA A 357 17.88 -7.65 8.56
C ALA A 357 19.30 -8.06 8.12
N LEU A 358 20.25 -8.10 9.07
CA LEU A 358 21.67 -8.39 8.82
C LEU A 358 22.13 -9.79 9.28
N ASP A 359 21.26 -10.56 9.92
CA ASP A 359 21.57 -11.90 10.44
C ASP A 359 20.32 -12.77 10.56
N CYS A 360 20.13 -13.73 9.65
CA CYS A 360 18.95 -14.59 9.63
C CYS A 360 19.17 -15.92 8.88
N PRO A 361 19.94 -16.89 9.43
CA PRO A 361 20.07 -18.21 8.82
C PRO A 361 18.75 -18.99 8.77
N GLN A 362 17.80 -18.66 9.66
CA GLN A 362 16.47 -19.29 9.74
C GLN A 362 15.71 -19.16 8.43
N ALA A 363 15.78 -17.98 7.77
CA ALA A 363 15.08 -17.75 6.50
C ALA A 363 15.61 -18.68 5.39
N ILE A 364 16.92 -18.77 5.23
CA ILE A 364 17.53 -19.68 4.23
C ILE A 364 17.18 -21.13 4.55
N ASN A 365 17.29 -21.56 5.80
CA ASN A 365 16.97 -22.92 6.22
C ASN A 365 15.48 -23.25 6.00
N ALA A 366 14.58 -22.28 6.16
CA ALA A 366 13.13 -22.45 5.87
C ALA A 366 12.81 -22.57 4.37
N GLY A 367 13.72 -22.16 3.49
CA GLY A 367 13.50 -22.28 2.06
C GLY A 367 13.57 -20.97 1.27
N LEU A 368 13.88 -19.84 1.90
CA LEU A 368 14.22 -18.62 1.19
C LEU A 368 15.50 -18.83 0.38
N ASP A 369 15.54 -18.37 -0.88
CA ASP A 369 16.69 -18.57 -1.76
C ASP A 369 17.49 -17.27 -2.00
N VAL A 370 16.81 -16.11 -1.91
CA VAL A 370 17.43 -14.80 -2.11
C VAL A 370 16.94 -13.82 -1.05
N PHE A 371 17.86 -13.18 -0.35
CA PHE A 371 17.56 -12.08 0.56
C PHE A 371 17.39 -10.77 -0.22
N MET A 372 16.25 -10.12 -0.12
CA MET A 372 16.09 -8.72 -0.49
C MET A 372 16.52 -7.88 0.72
N VAL A 373 17.64 -7.15 0.60
CA VAL A 373 18.27 -6.44 1.73
C VAL A 373 18.68 -5.02 1.31
N PRO A 374 17.76 -4.04 1.45
CA PRO A 374 18.01 -2.66 1.02
C PRO A 374 18.89 -1.85 1.98
N GLU A 375 19.24 -2.38 3.14
CA GLU A 375 20.03 -1.70 4.17
C GLU A 375 21.45 -1.33 3.67
N PRO A 376 21.99 -0.17 4.08
CA PRO A 376 23.37 0.23 3.77
C PRO A 376 24.40 -0.80 4.23
N GLU A 377 24.11 -1.51 5.32
CA GLU A 377 24.98 -2.50 5.97
C GLU A 377 24.83 -3.91 5.40
N TRP A 378 24.17 -4.12 4.25
CA TRP A 378 23.94 -5.43 3.63
C TRP A 378 25.21 -6.31 3.53
N LYS A 379 26.41 -5.68 3.51
CA LYS A 379 27.71 -6.38 3.54
C LYS A 379 27.90 -7.19 4.81
N THR A 380 27.24 -6.78 5.90
CA THR A 380 27.24 -7.54 7.16
C THR A 380 26.42 -8.83 7.00
N LEU A 381 25.23 -8.77 6.36
CA LEU A 381 24.45 -9.98 6.07
C LEU A 381 25.25 -10.97 5.21
N PHE A 382 25.95 -10.48 4.17
CA PHE A 382 26.83 -11.33 3.35
C PHE A 382 27.88 -12.05 4.19
N ASN A 383 28.63 -11.30 5.02
CA ASN A 383 29.71 -11.87 5.86
C ASN A 383 29.14 -12.88 6.86
N ASN A 384 28.05 -12.53 7.56
CA ASN A 384 27.38 -13.43 8.51
C ASN A 384 26.92 -14.72 7.84
N THR A 385 26.33 -14.62 6.62
CA THR A 385 25.89 -15.80 5.88
C THR A 385 27.07 -16.69 5.46
N VAL A 386 28.20 -16.11 5.01
CA VAL A 386 29.43 -16.89 4.72
C VAL A 386 29.93 -17.62 5.97
N GLU A 387 29.95 -16.95 7.11
CA GLU A 387 30.37 -17.56 8.39
C GLU A 387 29.42 -18.70 8.80
N GLN A 388 28.10 -18.50 8.64
CA GLN A 388 27.06 -19.49 8.95
C GLN A 388 27.16 -20.75 8.07
N VAL A 389 27.48 -20.58 6.78
CA VAL A 389 27.73 -21.71 5.87
C VAL A 389 29.00 -22.45 6.29
N ASN A 390 30.10 -21.74 6.55
CA ASN A 390 31.36 -22.34 6.97
C ASN A 390 31.26 -23.05 8.34
N ALA A 391 30.38 -22.55 9.22
CA ALA A 391 30.10 -23.17 10.52
C ALA A 391 29.08 -24.33 10.44
N GLY A 392 28.48 -24.58 9.30
CA GLY A 392 27.43 -25.60 9.10
C GLY A 392 26.07 -25.24 9.72
N VAL A 393 25.83 -23.97 10.10
CA VAL A 393 24.51 -23.45 10.53
C VAL A 393 23.53 -23.44 9.34
N ILE A 394 24.02 -23.08 8.17
CA ILE A 394 23.37 -23.32 6.88
C ILE A 394 24.12 -24.47 6.20
N SER A 395 23.43 -25.56 5.87
CA SER A 395 24.09 -26.72 5.28
C SER A 395 24.57 -26.45 3.85
N ALA A 396 25.60 -27.16 3.41
CA ALA A 396 26.12 -27.08 2.06
C ALA A 396 25.04 -27.46 1.02
N GLU A 397 24.22 -28.46 1.33
CA GLU A 397 23.11 -28.88 0.47
C GLU A 397 22.05 -27.80 0.33
N ARG A 398 21.77 -27.03 1.41
CA ARG A 398 20.75 -25.96 1.37
C ARG A 398 21.25 -24.77 0.53
N ILE A 399 22.53 -24.37 0.71
CA ILE A 399 23.09 -23.28 -0.10
C ILE A 399 23.18 -23.69 -1.58
N ASP A 400 23.55 -24.93 -1.87
CA ASP A 400 23.61 -25.45 -3.23
C ASP A 400 22.23 -25.54 -3.88
N ASP A 401 21.16 -25.90 -3.14
CA ASP A 401 19.78 -25.86 -3.66
C ASP A 401 19.35 -24.42 -4.00
N ALA A 402 19.64 -23.43 -3.13
CA ALA A 402 19.31 -22.04 -3.38
C ALA A 402 20.02 -21.52 -4.66
N VAL A 403 21.34 -21.72 -4.73
CA VAL A 403 22.13 -21.28 -5.90
C VAL A 403 21.70 -22.02 -7.17
N ARG A 404 21.40 -23.32 -7.09
CA ARG A 404 20.89 -24.11 -8.21
C ARG A 404 19.62 -23.49 -8.80
N ARG A 405 18.69 -23.07 -7.95
CA ARG A 405 17.43 -22.42 -8.34
C ARG A 405 17.69 -21.07 -9.01
N VAL A 406 18.56 -20.24 -8.45
CA VAL A 406 18.96 -18.94 -9.05
C VAL A 406 19.62 -19.16 -10.42
N LEU A 407 20.57 -20.08 -10.53
CA LEU A 407 21.25 -20.39 -11.78
C LEU A 407 20.28 -20.94 -12.83
N ARG A 408 19.34 -21.82 -12.45
CA ARG A 408 18.32 -22.36 -13.35
C ARG A 408 17.51 -21.24 -13.99
N VAL A 409 17.05 -20.27 -13.21
CA VAL A 409 16.30 -19.10 -13.72
C VAL A 409 17.17 -18.27 -14.66
N LYS A 410 18.41 -17.97 -14.28
CA LYS A 410 19.35 -17.22 -15.14
C LYS A 410 19.64 -17.89 -16.46
N ILE A 411 19.81 -19.21 -16.45
CA ILE A 411 20.06 -20.00 -17.68
C ILE A 411 18.78 -20.04 -18.54
N ARG A 412 17.60 -20.31 -17.96
CA ARG A 412 16.33 -20.31 -18.67
C ARG A 412 16.00 -18.96 -19.31
N ALA A 413 16.34 -17.87 -18.62
CA ALA A 413 16.19 -16.52 -19.14
C ALA A 413 17.27 -16.14 -20.18
N GLY A 414 18.24 -17.01 -20.47
CA GLY A 414 19.29 -16.80 -21.47
C GLY A 414 20.32 -15.74 -21.08
N LEU A 415 20.46 -15.40 -19.80
CA LEU A 415 21.30 -14.26 -19.35
C LEU A 415 22.79 -14.47 -19.61
N PHE A 416 23.23 -15.71 -19.69
CA PHE A 416 24.63 -16.04 -20.03
C PHE A 416 24.98 -15.77 -21.51
N GLU A 417 23.97 -15.74 -22.38
CA GLU A 417 24.10 -15.62 -23.84
C GLU A 417 23.71 -14.24 -24.37
N ARG A 418 22.84 -13.49 -23.62
CA ARG A 418 22.28 -12.21 -24.08
C ARG A 418 23.30 -11.07 -24.21
N GLY A 419 24.47 -11.17 -23.55
CA GLY A 419 25.48 -10.10 -23.55
C GLY A 419 25.07 -8.92 -22.62
N ALA A 420 25.84 -7.84 -22.71
CA ALA A 420 25.62 -6.63 -21.93
C ALA A 420 24.25 -6.02 -22.24
N PRO A 421 23.54 -5.43 -21.24
CA PRO A 421 22.24 -4.81 -21.43
C PRO A 421 22.14 -3.86 -22.62
N SER A 422 23.13 -2.99 -22.84
CA SER A 422 23.18 -2.05 -23.96
C SER A 422 23.25 -2.70 -25.36
N THR A 423 23.58 -3.98 -25.43
CA THR A 423 23.66 -4.73 -26.71
C THR A 423 22.34 -5.37 -27.12
N ARG A 424 21.33 -5.31 -26.24
CA ARG A 424 20.00 -5.92 -26.46
C ARG A 424 19.12 -5.01 -27.32
N SER A 425 18.22 -5.59 -28.09
CA SER A 425 17.48 -4.91 -29.16
C SER A 425 16.62 -3.72 -28.72
N LEU A 426 16.11 -3.71 -27.48
CA LEU A 426 15.23 -2.66 -26.95
C LEU A 426 15.95 -1.67 -26.03
N ALA A 427 17.16 -1.97 -25.55
CA ALA A 427 17.87 -1.15 -24.59
C ALA A 427 18.08 0.30 -25.08
N GLY A 428 17.69 1.28 -24.27
CA GLY A 428 17.82 2.72 -24.59
C GLY A 428 16.86 3.24 -25.67
N ARG A 429 15.89 2.42 -26.12
CA ARG A 429 14.91 2.80 -27.14
C ARG A 429 13.82 3.68 -26.57
N GLU A 430 14.00 5.02 -26.65
CA GLU A 430 13.02 6.03 -26.20
C GLU A 430 11.67 5.92 -26.93
N ASP A 431 11.65 5.42 -28.15
CA ASP A 431 10.43 5.23 -28.95
C ASP A 431 9.57 4.03 -28.49
N VAL A 432 10.09 3.19 -27.62
CA VAL A 432 9.34 2.09 -26.97
C VAL A 432 8.58 2.59 -25.74
N LEU A 433 9.22 3.44 -24.92
CA LEU A 433 8.67 3.93 -23.68
C LEU A 433 7.43 4.81 -23.95
N GLY A 434 6.28 4.45 -23.38
CA GLY A 434 5.04 5.21 -23.56
C GLY A 434 4.61 5.34 -25.02
N SER A 435 4.94 4.38 -25.88
CA SER A 435 4.60 4.42 -27.30
C SER A 435 3.09 4.47 -27.52
N ALA A 436 2.64 4.96 -28.67
CA ALA A 436 1.22 5.00 -29.02
C ALA A 436 0.56 3.61 -29.00
N GLU A 437 1.31 2.56 -29.35
CA GLU A 437 0.85 1.16 -29.28
C GLU A 437 0.63 0.74 -27.84
N HIS A 438 1.55 1.05 -26.93
CA HIS A 438 1.45 0.74 -25.51
C HIS A 438 0.29 1.48 -24.84
N ARG A 439 0.19 2.80 -25.09
CA ARG A 439 -0.92 3.61 -24.59
C ARG A 439 -2.29 3.16 -25.13
N ALA A 440 -2.36 2.61 -26.33
CA ALA A 440 -3.60 2.05 -26.85
C ALA A 440 -4.10 0.85 -26.04
N VAL A 441 -3.20 0.01 -25.51
CA VAL A 441 -3.55 -1.09 -24.60
C VAL A 441 -4.06 -0.53 -23.26
N ALA A 442 -3.39 0.48 -22.69
CA ALA A 442 -3.85 1.14 -21.46
C ALA A 442 -5.22 1.83 -21.65
N LEU A 443 -5.40 2.50 -22.78
CA LEU A 443 -6.67 3.12 -23.16
C LEU A 443 -7.81 2.08 -23.27
N GLN A 444 -7.53 0.89 -23.83
CA GLN A 444 -8.49 -0.22 -23.85
C GLN A 444 -8.81 -0.67 -22.41
N ALA A 445 -7.82 -0.80 -21.55
CA ALA A 445 -8.01 -1.20 -20.16
C ALA A 445 -8.91 -0.22 -19.39
N VAL A 446 -8.69 1.09 -19.55
CA VAL A 446 -9.57 2.12 -18.96
C VAL A 446 -11.01 1.98 -19.46
N ARG A 447 -11.21 1.89 -20.77
CA ARG A 447 -12.56 1.78 -21.36
C ARG A 447 -13.34 0.54 -20.89
N GLU A 448 -12.66 -0.55 -20.61
CA GLU A 448 -13.28 -1.81 -20.18
C GLU A 448 -13.46 -1.91 -18.66
N SER A 449 -12.77 -1.08 -17.86
CA SER A 449 -12.76 -1.17 -16.39
C SER A 449 -13.81 -0.33 -15.67
N LEU A 450 -14.39 0.69 -16.32
CA LEU A 450 -15.32 1.61 -15.66
C LEU A 450 -16.61 0.91 -15.27
N VAL A 451 -17.04 1.10 -13.99
CA VAL A 451 -18.27 0.48 -13.48
C VAL A 451 -19.33 1.54 -13.21
N LEU A 452 -20.43 1.47 -13.92
CA LEU A 452 -21.59 2.35 -13.75
C LEU A 452 -22.47 1.83 -12.60
N LEU A 453 -22.49 2.56 -11.48
CA LEU A 453 -23.25 2.19 -10.29
C LEU A 453 -24.65 2.84 -10.25
N LYS A 454 -24.80 4.03 -10.85
CA LYS A 454 -26.06 4.79 -10.95
C LYS A 454 -26.13 5.56 -12.26
N ASN A 455 -27.31 5.57 -12.93
CA ASN A 455 -27.56 6.33 -14.15
C ASN A 455 -29.01 6.78 -14.25
N LYS A 456 -29.39 7.72 -13.39
CA LYS A 456 -30.75 8.22 -13.25
C LYS A 456 -31.26 8.83 -14.58
N ASN A 457 -32.42 8.38 -15.05
CA ASN A 457 -33.04 8.82 -16.30
C ASN A 457 -32.16 8.66 -17.56
N GLY A 458 -31.13 7.81 -17.53
CA GLY A 458 -30.23 7.62 -18.67
C GLY A 458 -29.42 8.89 -18.98
N LEU A 459 -28.91 9.59 -17.94
CA LEU A 459 -28.08 10.80 -18.10
C LEU A 459 -26.82 10.51 -18.93
N LEU A 460 -26.17 9.41 -18.67
CA LEU A 460 -25.02 8.92 -19.47
C LEU A 460 -25.50 8.00 -20.59
N PRO A 461 -24.84 8.00 -21.78
CA PRO A 461 -23.70 8.81 -22.16
C PRO A 461 -24.13 10.24 -22.62
N LEU A 462 -23.25 11.21 -22.28
CA LEU A 462 -23.49 12.64 -22.53
C LEU A 462 -23.38 13.02 -24.01
N SER A 463 -24.08 14.09 -24.40
CA SER A 463 -23.86 14.73 -25.70
C SER A 463 -22.53 15.50 -25.69
N ARG A 464 -21.76 15.39 -26.77
CA ARG A 464 -20.50 16.13 -26.96
C ARG A 464 -20.71 17.66 -27.12
N ASN A 465 -21.93 18.09 -27.53
CA ASN A 465 -22.26 19.51 -27.76
C ASN A 465 -22.76 20.23 -26.50
N SER A 466 -22.75 19.55 -25.34
CA SER A 466 -23.22 20.12 -24.07
C SER A 466 -22.27 21.20 -23.55
N LYS A 467 -22.82 22.06 -22.67
CA LYS A 467 -22.00 22.93 -21.80
C LYS A 467 -21.64 22.14 -20.58
N VAL A 468 -20.37 21.83 -20.43
CA VAL A 468 -19.86 20.96 -19.39
C VAL A 468 -19.04 21.76 -18.40
N LEU A 469 -19.35 21.62 -17.11
CA LEU A 469 -18.44 21.98 -16.03
C LEU A 469 -17.70 20.72 -15.60
N VAL A 470 -16.37 20.76 -15.58
CA VAL A 470 -15.55 19.72 -14.95
C VAL A 470 -14.97 20.30 -13.66
N THR A 471 -15.11 19.60 -12.56
CA THR A 471 -14.73 20.08 -11.22
C THR A 471 -14.25 18.95 -10.32
N GLY A 472 -13.76 19.32 -9.13
CA GLY A 472 -13.17 18.39 -8.15
C GLY A 472 -11.65 18.24 -8.32
N ASP A 473 -10.98 17.82 -7.26
CA ASP A 473 -9.52 17.74 -7.13
C ASP A 473 -8.87 16.67 -8.02
N GLY A 474 -9.64 15.69 -8.49
CA GLY A 474 -9.21 14.67 -9.44
C GLY A 474 -9.36 15.05 -10.92
N ALA A 475 -9.97 16.20 -11.24
CA ALA A 475 -10.35 16.57 -12.61
C ALA A 475 -9.13 16.66 -13.55
N ASP A 476 -8.13 17.44 -13.19
CA ASP A 476 -6.91 17.64 -13.98
C ASP A 476 -5.67 17.22 -13.17
N ASN A 477 -5.67 15.98 -12.66
CA ASN A 477 -4.64 15.47 -11.77
C ASN A 477 -4.28 14.00 -12.13
N ILE A 478 -3.24 13.84 -12.96
CA ILE A 478 -2.78 12.51 -13.41
C ILE A 478 -2.16 11.74 -12.23
N GLY A 479 -1.49 12.42 -11.28
CA GLY A 479 -0.95 11.78 -10.10
C GLY A 479 -2.03 11.08 -9.28
N LYS A 480 -3.15 11.78 -9.01
CA LYS A 480 -4.30 11.21 -8.29
C LYS A 480 -4.96 10.05 -9.06
N GLN A 481 -5.15 10.19 -10.38
CA GLN A 481 -5.74 9.13 -11.19
C GLN A 481 -4.84 7.91 -11.37
N ALA A 482 -3.50 8.06 -11.26
CA ALA A 482 -2.55 6.97 -11.37
C ALA A 482 -2.42 6.15 -10.09
N GLY A 483 -2.58 6.76 -8.91
CA GLY A 483 -2.52 6.06 -7.63
C GLY A 483 -1.11 5.75 -7.13
N GLY A 484 -0.99 4.84 -6.18
CA GLY A 484 0.29 4.35 -5.65
C GLY A 484 1.16 3.67 -6.70
N TRP A 485 2.44 3.44 -6.39
CA TRP A 485 3.42 2.82 -7.30
C TRP A 485 3.62 3.58 -8.62
N SER A 486 3.34 4.89 -8.63
CA SER A 486 3.42 5.78 -9.80
C SER A 486 4.48 6.84 -9.56
N VAL A 487 5.62 6.76 -10.24
CA VAL A 487 6.81 7.62 -10.15
C VAL A 487 7.50 7.57 -8.78
N SER A 488 6.74 7.51 -7.71
CA SER A 488 7.19 7.26 -6.34
C SER A 488 6.43 6.07 -5.75
N TRP A 489 6.94 5.49 -4.66
CA TRP A 489 6.27 4.37 -4.00
C TRP A 489 4.83 4.71 -3.61
N GLN A 490 4.61 5.81 -2.89
CA GLN A 490 3.27 6.23 -2.48
C GLN A 490 2.44 6.86 -3.59
N GLY A 491 3.03 7.21 -4.74
CA GLY A 491 2.34 7.92 -5.82
C GLY A 491 2.06 9.39 -5.54
N THR A 492 2.47 9.89 -4.35
CA THR A 492 2.25 11.26 -3.89
C THR A 492 3.31 12.25 -4.41
N GLY A 493 3.00 13.55 -4.38
CA GLY A 493 3.91 14.62 -4.78
C GLY A 493 4.17 14.71 -6.28
N ASN A 494 3.35 14.05 -7.11
CA ASN A 494 3.43 14.09 -8.56
C ASN A 494 2.49 15.15 -9.15
N THR A 495 2.89 15.72 -10.26
CA THR A 495 2.10 16.65 -11.08
C THR A 495 1.88 16.08 -12.48
N ASN A 496 1.02 16.68 -13.28
CA ASN A 496 0.82 16.25 -14.68
C ASN A 496 2.11 16.25 -15.51
N ALA A 497 3.11 17.06 -15.13
CA ALA A 497 4.42 17.10 -15.81
C ALA A 497 5.25 15.83 -15.62
N ASP A 498 4.98 15.05 -14.57
CA ASP A 498 5.66 13.79 -14.27
C ASP A 498 5.16 12.62 -15.14
N PHE A 499 4.10 12.84 -15.92
CA PHE A 499 3.47 11.85 -16.81
C PHE A 499 3.45 12.34 -18.26
N PRO A 500 4.62 12.59 -18.90
CA PRO A 500 4.67 13.07 -20.26
C PRO A 500 3.98 12.10 -21.22
N GLY A 501 3.09 12.63 -22.07
CA GLY A 501 2.24 11.86 -22.98
C GLY A 501 1.00 11.26 -22.33
N GLY A 502 0.86 11.31 -21.00
CA GLY A 502 -0.38 10.95 -20.30
C GLY A 502 -1.49 11.98 -20.55
N THR A 503 -2.72 11.58 -20.30
CA THR A 503 -3.91 12.40 -20.47
C THR A 503 -4.68 12.44 -19.15
N SER A 504 -4.93 13.64 -18.60
CA SER A 504 -5.82 13.79 -17.46
C SER A 504 -7.28 13.56 -17.89
N ILE A 505 -8.15 13.26 -16.92
CA ILE A 505 -9.58 13.08 -17.18
C ILE A 505 -10.16 14.36 -17.81
N TYR A 506 -9.81 15.53 -17.26
CA TYR A 506 -10.21 16.82 -17.85
C TYR A 506 -9.69 17.00 -19.28
N ALA A 507 -8.43 16.71 -19.56
CA ALA A 507 -7.88 16.85 -20.89
C ALA A 507 -8.62 15.96 -21.92
N GLY A 508 -8.97 14.73 -21.53
CA GLY A 508 -9.77 13.82 -22.34
C GLY A 508 -11.17 14.38 -22.62
N ILE A 509 -11.86 14.84 -21.59
CA ILE A 509 -13.20 15.46 -21.72
C ILE A 509 -13.14 16.74 -22.56
N ASN A 510 -12.14 17.61 -22.30
CA ASN A 510 -11.96 18.86 -23.04
C ASN A 510 -11.80 18.61 -24.55
N LYS A 511 -11.00 17.62 -24.92
CA LYS A 511 -10.83 17.21 -26.32
C LYS A 511 -12.16 16.81 -26.95
N VAL A 512 -12.91 15.90 -26.33
CA VAL A 512 -14.19 15.39 -26.85
C VAL A 512 -15.21 16.51 -27.02
N VAL A 513 -15.35 17.41 -26.05
CA VAL A 513 -16.35 18.50 -26.06
C VAL A 513 -15.98 19.60 -27.07
N THR A 514 -14.70 20.03 -27.08
CA THR A 514 -14.25 21.11 -27.98
C THR A 514 -14.25 20.71 -29.45
N GLU A 515 -13.85 19.47 -29.76
CA GLU A 515 -13.92 18.94 -31.15
C GLU A 515 -15.36 18.94 -31.70
N ALA A 516 -16.36 18.82 -30.85
CA ALA A 516 -17.76 18.86 -31.24
C ALA A 516 -18.35 20.29 -31.25
N GLY A 517 -17.60 21.31 -30.88
CA GLY A 517 -18.06 22.70 -30.74
C GLY A 517 -18.86 22.95 -29.46
N GLY A 518 -18.82 22.07 -28.49
CA GLY A 518 -19.40 22.27 -27.16
C GLY A 518 -18.60 23.30 -26.33
N HIS A 519 -19.09 23.60 -25.14
CA HIS A 519 -18.46 24.52 -24.19
C HIS A 519 -18.04 23.79 -22.95
N ILE A 520 -16.83 24.04 -22.47
CA ILE A 520 -16.30 23.42 -21.27
C ILE A 520 -15.65 24.46 -20.35
N GLU A 521 -15.91 24.36 -19.05
CA GLU A 521 -15.24 25.11 -18.00
C GLU A 521 -14.59 24.12 -17.02
N LEU A 522 -13.37 24.43 -16.56
CA LEU A 522 -12.70 23.74 -15.47
C LEU A 522 -12.69 24.65 -14.25
N SER A 523 -13.13 24.13 -13.11
CA SER A 523 -13.12 24.86 -11.84
C SER A 523 -13.01 23.87 -10.70
N GLU A 524 -12.03 23.99 -9.86
CA GLU A 524 -11.81 23.08 -8.74
C GLU A 524 -12.92 23.19 -7.68
N ASP A 525 -13.43 24.39 -7.44
CA ASP A 525 -14.46 24.73 -6.44
C ASP A 525 -15.91 24.67 -6.96
N GLY A 526 -16.11 24.26 -8.21
CA GLY A 526 -17.46 24.20 -8.84
C GLY A 526 -18.02 25.54 -9.29
N SER A 527 -17.26 26.63 -9.27
CA SER A 527 -17.67 27.92 -9.80
C SER A 527 -17.75 27.88 -11.33
N PHE A 528 -18.67 28.64 -11.92
CA PHE A 528 -18.85 28.72 -13.37
C PHE A 528 -19.28 30.10 -13.82
N LYS A 529 -18.92 30.48 -15.01
CA LYS A 529 -19.34 31.76 -15.66
C LYS A 529 -20.68 31.61 -16.41
N THR A 530 -20.87 30.45 -17.03
CA THR A 530 -22.06 30.10 -17.77
C THR A 530 -22.69 28.87 -17.14
N LYS A 531 -24.03 28.94 -16.83
CA LYS A 531 -24.71 27.77 -16.26
C LYS A 531 -24.50 26.55 -17.16
N PRO A 532 -23.86 25.46 -16.64
CA PRO A 532 -23.63 24.27 -17.43
C PRO A 532 -24.91 23.45 -17.61
N ASP A 533 -24.95 22.63 -18.66
CA ASP A 533 -26.00 21.65 -18.88
C ASP A 533 -25.78 20.41 -18.01
N VAL A 534 -24.51 20.13 -17.62
CA VAL A 534 -24.09 19.04 -16.76
C VAL A 534 -22.79 19.42 -16.06
N ALA A 535 -22.64 18.96 -14.80
CA ALA A 535 -21.38 19.01 -14.06
C ALA A 535 -20.80 17.59 -13.94
N ILE A 536 -19.53 17.44 -14.25
CA ILE A 536 -18.73 16.22 -14.04
C ILE A 536 -17.79 16.50 -12.87
N VAL A 537 -18.00 15.81 -11.75
CA VAL A 537 -17.22 15.97 -10.52
C VAL A 537 -16.29 14.77 -10.41
N VAL A 538 -14.97 15.03 -10.42
CA VAL A 538 -13.94 14.00 -10.30
C VAL A 538 -13.28 14.11 -8.93
N PHE A 539 -13.48 13.11 -8.11
CA PHE A 539 -13.01 13.11 -6.71
C PHE A 539 -12.72 11.68 -6.24
N GLY A 540 -12.09 11.53 -5.09
CA GLY A 540 -11.83 10.20 -4.54
C GLY A 540 -10.64 10.15 -3.60
N GLU A 541 -10.08 8.94 -3.43
CA GLU A 541 -8.91 8.69 -2.60
C GLU A 541 -7.67 9.36 -3.18
N ASP A 542 -6.79 9.85 -2.30
CA ASP A 542 -5.45 10.28 -2.68
C ASP A 542 -4.54 9.06 -2.83
N PRO A 543 -3.43 9.15 -3.59
CA PRO A 543 -2.51 8.04 -3.78
C PRO A 543 -1.93 7.50 -2.47
N TYR A 544 -1.83 6.20 -2.36
CA TYR A 544 -1.17 5.49 -1.25
C TYR A 544 -0.62 4.14 -1.72
N ALA A 545 0.34 3.58 -0.98
CA ALA A 545 0.81 2.22 -1.16
C ALA A 545 0.98 1.50 0.18
N GLU A 546 0.71 0.20 0.20
CA GLU A 546 0.88 -0.73 1.31
C GLU A 546 0.16 -0.26 2.59
N MET A 547 0.80 -0.40 3.78
CA MET A 547 0.24 -0.03 5.08
C MET A 547 -0.24 1.43 5.18
N GLN A 548 0.26 2.31 4.31
CA GLN A 548 -0.23 3.69 4.24
C GLN A 548 -1.68 3.76 3.75
N GLY A 549 -2.14 2.73 3.08
CA GLY A 549 -3.51 2.57 2.63
C GLY A 549 -4.47 1.91 3.62
N ASP A 550 -3.98 1.32 4.74
CA ASP A 550 -4.85 0.69 5.73
C ASP A 550 -5.85 1.68 6.32
N VAL A 551 -7.10 1.27 6.45
CA VAL A 551 -8.18 2.10 7.01
C VAL A 551 -8.91 1.36 8.13
N ALA A 552 -9.43 2.11 9.10
CA ALA A 552 -10.18 1.53 10.21
C ALA A 552 -11.59 1.06 9.81
N ASN A 553 -12.18 1.70 8.80
CA ASN A 553 -13.50 1.39 8.25
C ASN A 553 -13.59 1.88 6.79
N LEU A 554 -14.67 1.54 6.10
CA LEU A 554 -14.86 1.84 4.68
C LEU A 554 -15.58 3.18 4.40
N ALA A 555 -15.73 4.07 5.37
CA ALA A 555 -16.37 5.36 5.13
C ALA A 555 -15.46 6.29 4.33
N TYR A 556 -15.95 6.80 3.20
CA TYR A 556 -15.26 7.82 2.44
C TYR A 556 -15.31 9.17 3.15
N LYS A 557 -14.15 9.73 3.51
CA LYS A 557 -13.95 11.11 4.03
C LYS A 557 -15.10 11.66 4.91
N LEU A 558 -15.55 10.90 5.92
CA LEU A 558 -16.68 11.27 6.78
C LEU A 558 -16.60 12.69 7.35
N ARG A 559 -15.39 13.14 7.67
CA ARG A 559 -15.14 14.44 8.32
C ARG A 559 -14.79 15.53 7.32
N ASP A 560 -14.15 15.17 6.20
CA ASP A 560 -13.96 16.09 5.07
C ASP A 560 -15.17 16.00 4.15
N GLN A 561 -16.05 17.00 4.22
CA GLN A 561 -17.30 17.01 3.48
C GLN A 561 -17.22 17.81 2.16
N ARG A 562 -16.04 18.28 1.76
CA ARG A 562 -15.87 19.18 0.60
C ARG A 562 -16.47 18.60 -0.68
N ASP A 563 -16.19 17.32 -0.98
CA ASP A 563 -16.70 16.66 -2.19
C ASP A 563 -18.21 16.52 -2.14
N TRP A 564 -18.77 16.10 -1.00
CA TRP A 564 -20.21 15.96 -0.80
C TRP A 564 -20.94 17.30 -0.84
N GLU A 565 -20.41 18.36 -0.23
CA GLU A 565 -20.97 19.70 -0.29
C GLU A 565 -20.95 20.28 -1.71
N LEU A 566 -19.88 20.03 -2.47
CA LEU A 566 -19.78 20.39 -3.87
C LEU A 566 -20.90 19.75 -4.70
N LEU A 567 -21.07 18.42 -4.58
CA LEU A 567 -22.13 17.67 -5.26
C LEU A 567 -23.53 18.24 -4.94
N LYS A 568 -23.81 18.44 -3.64
CA LYS A 568 -25.07 19.01 -3.17
C LYS A 568 -25.32 20.43 -3.70
N SER A 569 -24.28 21.27 -3.70
CA SER A 569 -24.38 22.64 -4.18
C SER A 569 -24.76 22.70 -5.66
N LEU A 570 -24.13 21.87 -6.49
CA LEU A 570 -24.45 21.78 -7.92
C LEU A 570 -25.86 21.25 -8.16
N LYS A 571 -26.27 20.19 -7.46
CA LYS A 571 -27.62 19.62 -7.56
C LYS A 571 -28.70 20.62 -7.10
N ALA A 572 -28.45 21.40 -6.05
CA ALA A 572 -29.38 22.44 -5.56
C ALA A 572 -29.57 23.57 -6.56
N GLN A 573 -28.61 23.83 -7.45
CA GLN A 573 -28.73 24.79 -8.56
C GLN A 573 -29.47 24.21 -9.78
N GLY A 574 -29.96 22.96 -9.68
CA GLY A 574 -30.64 22.25 -10.76
C GLY A 574 -29.71 21.93 -11.94
N ILE A 575 -28.45 21.59 -11.64
CA ILE A 575 -27.46 21.10 -12.59
C ILE A 575 -27.36 19.59 -12.42
N PRO A 576 -27.58 18.78 -13.48
CA PRO A 576 -27.34 17.34 -13.43
C PRO A 576 -25.87 17.04 -13.08
N VAL A 577 -25.65 16.08 -12.17
CA VAL A 577 -24.34 15.76 -11.63
C VAL A 577 -23.90 14.35 -12.02
N VAL A 578 -22.74 14.25 -12.68
CA VAL A 578 -22.03 13.01 -12.95
C VAL A 578 -20.84 12.93 -12.02
N SER A 579 -20.80 11.94 -11.14
CA SER A 579 -19.66 11.65 -10.27
C SER A 579 -18.75 10.62 -10.90
N LEU A 580 -17.46 10.96 -11.01
CA LEU A 580 -16.37 10.06 -11.40
C LEU A 580 -15.52 9.81 -10.16
N PHE A 581 -15.68 8.63 -9.57
CA PHE A 581 -15.08 8.29 -8.27
C PHE A 581 -13.77 7.53 -8.44
N ILE A 582 -12.66 8.13 -8.01
CA ILE A 582 -11.32 7.53 -7.97
C ILE A 582 -11.19 6.76 -6.65
N THR A 583 -10.96 5.45 -6.72
CA THR A 583 -10.83 4.63 -5.50
C THR A 583 -10.01 3.37 -5.75
N GLY A 584 -9.29 2.95 -4.72
CA GLY A 584 -8.54 1.69 -4.68
C GLY A 584 -9.30 0.53 -4.01
N ARG A 585 -10.55 0.77 -3.58
CA ARG A 585 -11.41 -0.22 -2.89
C ARG A 585 -12.88 0.18 -2.95
N PRO A 586 -13.85 -0.73 -2.70
CA PRO A 586 -15.22 -0.32 -2.42
C PRO A 586 -15.29 0.48 -1.12
N LEU A 587 -15.81 1.70 -1.20
CA LEU A 587 -16.01 2.57 -0.04
C LEU A 587 -17.50 2.88 0.14
N TRP A 588 -17.92 3.09 1.39
CA TRP A 588 -19.25 3.61 1.68
C TRP A 588 -19.33 5.08 1.24
N VAL A 589 -20.11 5.34 0.20
CA VAL A 589 -20.29 6.63 -0.48
C VAL A 589 -21.78 6.94 -0.71
N ASN A 590 -22.64 6.47 0.18
CA ASN A 590 -24.11 6.64 0.03
C ASN A 590 -24.51 8.10 -0.13
N ARG A 591 -23.89 9.02 0.60
CA ARG A 591 -24.14 10.47 0.55
C ARG A 591 -23.82 11.04 -0.83
N GLU A 592 -22.70 10.65 -1.37
CA GLU A 592 -22.19 11.07 -2.68
C GLU A 592 -23.06 10.48 -3.80
N ILE A 593 -23.49 9.22 -3.67
CA ILE A 593 -24.44 8.57 -4.60
C ILE A 593 -25.80 9.28 -4.60
N ASN A 594 -26.36 9.62 -3.41
CA ASN A 594 -27.62 10.35 -3.29
C ASN A 594 -27.54 11.75 -3.92
N ALA A 595 -26.38 12.39 -3.81
CA ALA A 595 -26.13 13.72 -4.39
C ALA A 595 -25.82 13.69 -5.89
N SER A 596 -25.76 12.52 -6.54
CA SER A 596 -25.40 12.33 -7.95
C SER A 596 -26.59 11.87 -8.78
N ASP A 597 -26.65 12.24 -10.06
CA ASP A 597 -27.59 11.70 -11.05
C ASP A 597 -26.99 10.53 -11.85
N ALA A 598 -25.67 10.51 -12.01
CA ALA A 598 -24.91 9.33 -12.43
C ALA A 598 -23.68 9.17 -11.55
N PHE A 599 -23.32 7.92 -11.22
CA PHE A 599 -22.16 7.60 -10.39
C PHE A 599 -21.36 6.47 -11.04
N VAL A 600 -20.09 6.73 -11.34
CA VAL A 600 -19.18 5.80 -11.99
C VAL A 600 -17.98 5.59 -11.10
N SER A 601 -17.70 4.35 -10.69
CA SER A 601 -16.40 3.99 -10.16
C SER A 601 -15.42 3.92 -11.35
N ILE A 602 -14.43 4.80 -11.34
CA ILE A 602 -13.39 4.82 -12.37
C ILE A 602 -12.08 4.21 -11.87
N TRP A 603 -12.09 3.75 -10.62
CA TRP A 603 -10.95 3.17 -9.93
C TRP A 603 -9.74 4.12 -9.95
N GLN A 604 -8.55 3.60 -10.28
CA GLN A 604 -7.32 4.36 -10.52
C GLN A 604 -6.89 4.08 -11.96
N PRO A 605 -7.32 4.90 -12.94
CA PRO A 605 -7.23 4.58 -14.37
C PRO A 605 -5.82 4.69 -14.99
N GLY A 606 -4.79 5.11 -14.22
CA GLY A 606 -3.44 5.25 -14.77
C GLY A 606 -3.27 6.49 -15.64
N THR A 607 -2.46 6.41 -16.71
CA THR A 607 -2.11 7.57 -17.54
C THR A 607 -3.14 7.93 -18.62
N GLU A 608 -4.18 7.10 -18.86
CA GLU A 608 -5.05 7.26 -20.04
C GLU A 608 -6.45 7.79 -19.67
N GLY A 609 -6.55 8.97 -19.05
CA GLY A 609 -7.84 9.62 -18.72
C GLY A 609 -8.75 9.88 -19.92
N GLN A 610 -8.22 9.90 -21.17
CA GLN A 610 -9.03 9.91 -22.39
C GLN A 610 -10.02 8.75 -22.43
N GLY A 611 -9.66 7.57 -21.90
CA GLY A 611 -10.53 6.38 -21.89
C GLY A 611 -11.82 6.61 -21.09
N VAL A 612 -11.78 7.41 -20.04
CA VAL A 612 -12.96 7.81 -19.27
C VAL A 612 -13.90 8.64 -20.16
N ALA A 613 -13.34 9.66 -20.85
CA ALA A 613 -14.12 10.50 -21.76
C ALA A 613 -14.74 9.70 -22.90
N ASP A 614 -14.02 8.74 -23.47
CA ASP A 614 -14.50 7.89 -24.56
C ASP A 614 -15.73 7.06 -24.20
N VAL A 615 -15.88 6.70 -22.93
CA VAL A 615 -17.02 5.91 -22.44
C VAL A 615 -18.19 6.82 -22.07
N ILE A 616 -17.96 7.93 -21.35
CA ILE A 616 -19.05 8.76 -20.82
C ILE A 616 -19.68 9.71 -21.86
N PHE A 617 -19.09 9.85 -23.04
CA PHE A 617 -19.65 10.66 -24.13
C PHE A 617 -20.04 9.80 -25.34
N ARG A 618 -21.05 10.29 -26.07
CA ARG A 618 -21.45 9.73 -27.36
C ARG A 618 -20.40 10.00 -28.44
N ASN A 619 -20.43 9.22 -29.53
CA ASN A 619 -19.57 9.44 -30.69
C ASN A 619 -20.04 10.69 -31.50
N ALA A 620 -19.37 10.98 -32.62
CA ALA A 620 -19.71 12.12 -33.47
C ALA A 620 -21.09 11.99 -34.12
N GLU A 621 -21.56 10.79 -34.34
CA GLU A 621 -22.86 10.44 -34.91
C GLU A 621 -23.99 10.49 -33.88
N GLY A 622 -23.66 10.70 -32.59
CA GLY A 622 -24.62 10.73 -31.47
C GLY A 622 -25.01 9.35 -30.95
N GLU A 623 -24.29 8.31 -31.36
CA GLU A 623 -24.46 6.94 -30.87
C GLU A 623 -23.60 6.67 -29.62
N ILE A 624 -23.83 5.53 -28.97
CA ILE A 624 -22.95 5.07 -27.89
C ILE A 624 -21.55 4.81 -28.49
N ASN A 625 -20.54 5.51 -28.00
CA ASN A 625 -19.17 5.35 -28.45
C ASN A 625 -18.56 4.05 -27.89
N HIS A 626 -18.58 3.90 -26.55
CA HIS A 626 -18.24 2.67 -25.85
C HIS A 626 -19.28 2.45 -24.76
N ASP A 627 -19.78 1.23 -24.62
CA ASP A 627 -20.71 0.88 -23.56
C ASP A 627 -19.95 0.64 -22.24
N MET A 628 -20.63 0.79 -21.11
CA MET A 628 -20.13 0.43 -19.78
C MET A 628 -20.04 -1.09 -19.65
N LYS A 629 -18.83 -1.62 -19.70
CA LYS A 629 -18.56 -3.07 -19.67
C LYS A 629 -18.12 -3.57 -18.30
N GLY A 630 -17.48 -2.71 -17.51
CA GLY A 630 -16.91 -3.08 -16.22
C GLY A 630 -17.95 -3.67 -15.27
N ARG A 631 -17.53 -4.69 -14.51
CA ARG A 631 -18.34 -5.34 -13.50
C ARG A 631 -17.55 -5.43 -12.22
N LEU A 632 -18.20 -5.19 -11.07
CA LEU A 632 -17.57 -5.30 -9.77
C LEU A 632 -16.99 -6.70 -9.56
N THR A 633 -15.72 -6.76 -9.21
CA THR A 633 -15.05 -7.97 -8.72
C THR A 633 -14.82 -7.91 -7.20
N PHE A 634 -15.40 -6.91 -6.58
CA PHE A 634 -15.50 -6.69 -5.15
C PHE A 634 -16.91 -6.27 -4.80
N SER A 635 -17.43 -6.76 -3.71
CA SER A 635 -18.75 -6.43 -3.20
C SER A 635 -18.76 -5.04 -2.59
N TRP A 636 -19.76 -4.20 -2.93
CA TRP A 636 -19.81 -2.81 -2.48
C TRP A 636 -20.62 -2.67 -1.19
N PRO A 637 -20.10 -2.05 -0.11
CA PRO A 637 -20.74 -2.05 1.20
C PRO A 637 -21.97 -1.13 1.27
N THR A 638 -23.00 -1.57 2.01
CA THR A 638 -24.18 -0.76 2.41
C THR A 638 -23.85 0.16 3.58
N ARG A 639 -22.95 -0.30 4.48
CA ARG A 639 -22.52 0.40 5.69
C ARG A 639 -20.99 0.41 5.78
N PRO A 640 -20.40 1.41 6.45
CA PRO A 640 -18.94 1.54 6.53
C PRO A 640 -18.24 0.48 7.40
N ASP A 641 -19.00 -0.30 8.17
CA ASP A 641 -18.51 -1.40 9.01
C ASP A 641 -18.58 -2.79 8.33
N GLN A 642 -18.98 -2.84 7.05
CA GLN A 642 -19.04 -4.07 6.26
C GLN A 642 -17.73 -4.34 5.50
N PHE A 643 -16.63 -4.44 6.18
CA PHE A 643 -15.31 -4.64 5.57
C PHE A 643 -14.98 -6.09 5.23
N LEU A 644 -15.65 -7.06 5.86
CA LEU A 644 -15.62 -8.49 5.52
C LEU A 644 -16.90 -8.83 4.74
N LEU A 645 -16.98 -8.41 3.49
CA LEU A 645 -18.17 -8.55 2.66
C LEU A 645 -17.78 -9.22 1.34
N ASN A 646 -17.79 -10.53 1.30
CA ASN A 646 -17.33 -11.28 0.14
C ASN A 646 -18.41 -12.18 -0.44
N ARG A 647 -18.39 -12.40 -1.75
CA ARG A 647 -19.26 -13.33 -2.44
C ARG A 647 -19.24 -14.71 -1.76
N GLY A 648 -20.43 -15.20 -1.38
CA GLY A 648 -20.61 -16.51 -0.74
C GLY A 648 -20.61 -16.49 0.79
N ASP A 649 -20.40 -15.33 1.42
CA ASP A 649 -20.52 -15.19 2.87
C ASP A 649 -21.97 -15.40 3.33
N ALA A 650 -22.17 -15.94 4.55
CA ALA A 650 -23.50 -16.31 5.06
C ALA A 650 -24.44 -15.10 5.19
N ASP A 651 -23.90 -13.94 5.61
CA ASP A 651 -24.64 -12.69 5.84
C ASP A 651 -24.38 -11.68 4.69
N TYR A 652 -24.34 -12.14 3.46
CA TYR A 652 -24.03 -11.34 2.28
C TYR A 652 -25.14 -10.35 1.94
N GLN A 653 -24.97 -9.08 2.29
CA GLN A 653 -25.92 -7.98 2.05
C GLN A 653 -25.21 -6.73 1.52
N PRO A 654 -24.65 -6.76 0.32
CA PRO A 654 -23.99 -5.61 -0.28
C PRO A 654 -24.98 -4.55 -0.76
N LEU A 655 -24.52 -3.29 -0.92
CA LEU A 655 -25.24 -2.28 -1.68
C LEU A 655 -25.25 -2.65 -3.16
N PHE A 656 -24.09 -2.98 -3.71
CA PHE A 656 -23.97 -3.56 -5.05
C PHE A 656 -23.24 -4.89 -4.97
N PRO A 657 -23.86 -5.98 -5.43
CA PRO A 657 -23.26 -7.31 -5.33
C PRO A 657 -22.08 -7.49 -6.28
N TYR A 658 -21.25 -8.47 -6.00
CA TYR A 658 -20.26 -8.99 -6.94
C TYR A 658 -20.89 -9.21 -8.33
N GLY A 659 -20.21 -8.79 -9.39
CA GLY A 659 -20.70 -8.84 -10.76
C GLY A 659 -21.63 -7.70 -11.16
N PHE A 660 -21.98 -6.77 -10.25
CA PHE A 660 -22.82 -5.62 -10.57
C PHE A 660 -22.08 -4.62 -11.46
N GLY A 661 -22.85 -3.96 -12.31
CA GLY A 661 -22.47 -2.86 -13.20
C GLY A 661 -23.56 -2.66 -14.24
N LEU A 662 -24.02 -1.42 -14.43
CA LEU A 662 -25.01 -1.08 -15.45
C LEU A 662 -24.34 -0.91 -16.81
N SER A 663 -25.04 -1.31 -17.88
CA SER A 663 -24.78 -0.87 -19.25
C SER A 663 -25.69 0.32 -19.58
N TYR A 664 -25.47 0.99 -20.71
CA TYR A 664 -26.36 2.10 -21.14
C TYR A 664 -27.75 1.64 -21.59
N GLN A 665 -27.95 0.33 -21.71
CA GLN A 665 -29.25 -0.25 -22.05
C GLN A 665 -30.07 -0.64 -20.81
N ASP A 666 -29.44 -0.70 -19.63
CA ASP A 666 -30.09 -1.06 -18.40
C ASP A 666 -30.92 0.11 -17.84
N LYS A 667 -31.99 -0.24 -17.17
CA LYS A 667 -32.82 0.75 -16.45
C LYS A 667 -32.29 0.82 -15.02
N ASP A 668 -31.81 1.99 -14.66
CA ASP A 668 -31.47 2.28 -13.26
C ASP A 668 -32.74 2.48 -12.44
N SER A 669 -32.83 1.78 -11.32
CA SER A 669 -33.92 1.91 -10.35
C SER A 669 -33.44 2.48 -9.00
N LEU A 670 -32.16 2.87 -8.88
CA LEU A 670 -31.59 3.40 -7.65
C LEU A 670 -32.14 4.80 -7.34
N GLY A 671 -32.70 4.97 -6.14
CA GLY A 671 -33.19 6.26 -5.65
C GLY A 671 -32.06 7.19 -5.16
N ASP A 672 -32.48 8.33 -4.60
CA ASP A 672 -31.59 9.30 -3.92
C ASP A 672 -31.77 9.23 -2.38
N ASP A 673 -32.18 8.07 -1.85
CA ASP A 673 -32.61 7.84 -0.47
C ASP A 673 -31.84 6.71 0.24
N LEU A 674 -30.61 6.44 -0.20
CA LEU A 674 -29.72 5.54 0.52
C LEU A 674 -29.48 6.09 1.93
N SER A 675 -29.39 5.20 2.94
CA SER A 675 -29.05 5.60 4.31
C SER A 675 -27.73 6.36 4.34
N GLU A 676 -27.76 7.57 4.91
CA GLU A 676 -26.58 8.41 5.14
C GLU A 676 -26.09 8.28 6.59
N ASP A 677 -26.72 7.41 7.39
CA ASP A 677 -26.30 7.08 8.74
C ASP A 677 -24.99 6.30 8.66
N GLY A 678 -23.90 7.02 8.73
CA GLY A 678 -22.55 6.47 8.87
C GLY A 678 -22.30 5.96 10.31
N ILE A 679 -21.05 5.60 10.60
CA ILE A 679 -20.62 5.37 11.98
C ILE A 679 -20.85 6.68 12.74
N ALA A 680 -21.54 6.61 13.89
CA ALA A 680 -21.81 7.79 14.72
C ALA A 680 -20.49 8.54 15.01
N VAL A 681 -20.37 9.74 14.45
CA VAL A 681 -19.24 10.65 14.75
C VAL A 681 -19.50 11.16 16.17
N GLY A 682 -18.90 10.54 17.17
CA GLY A 682 -19.06 11.00 18.55
C GLY A 682 -18.97 9.94 19.64
N GLU A 683 -18.84 8.66 19.33
CA GLU A 683 -18.39 7.72 20.37
C GLU A 683 -16.92 7.99 20.64
N THR A 684 -16.66 8.43 21.87
CA THR A 684 -15.33 8.62 22.40
C THR A 684 -14.62 7.26 22.43
N VAL A 685 -13.72 7.03 21.45
CA VAL A 685 -12.92 5.80 21.40
C VAL A 685 -11.92 5.77 22.56
N GLU A 686 -11.57 4.59 23.01
CA GLU A 686 -10.60 4.40 24.09
C GLU A 686 -9.21 4.94 23.69
N VAL A 687 -8.84 4.79 22.42
CA VAL A 687 -7.64 5.33 21.79
C VAL A 687 -8.01 6.10 20.53
N LEU A 688 -7.72 7.41 20.50
CA LEU A 688 -7.82 8.23 19.30
C LEU A 688 -6.45 8.29 18.62
N GLU A 689 -6.28 7.53 17.56
CA GLU A 689 -5.06 7.59 16.74
C GLU A 689 -5.00 8.92 15.97
N ILE A 690 -3.85 9.58 16.02
CA ILE A 690 -3.57 10.85 15.33
C ILE A 690 -2.55 10.60 14.21
N PHE A 691 -1.50 9.85 14.51
CA PHE A 691 -0.51 9.39 13.57
C PHE A 691 -0.10 7.95 13.91
N ASN A 692 -0.32 7.06 12.97
CA ASN A 692 0.16 5.69 13.03
C ASN A 692 0.63 5.31 11.63
N ARG A 693 1.95 5.31 11.40
CA ARG A 693 2.61 5.17 10.09
C ARG A 693 2.31 6.34 9.14
N ARG A 694 1.09 6.88 9.16
CA ARG A 694 0.62 8.05 8.42
C ARG A 694 -0.29 8.91 9.30
N PRO A 695 -0.57 10.14 8.92
CA PRO A 695 -1.65 10.90 9.55
C PRO A 695 -2.99 10.15 9.40
N ILE A 696 -3.75 10.09 10.47
CA ILE A 696 -5.11 9.51 10.48
C ILE A 696 -6.11 10.66 10.34
N ALA A 697 -7.00 10.59 9.36
CA ALA A 697 -8.00 11.66 9.16
C ALA A 697 -8.77 11.97 10.47
N PRO A 698 -8.99 13.24 10.84
CA PRO A 698 -8.89 14.43 9.98
C PRO A 698 -7.52 15.15 10.03
N TRP A 699 -6.47 14.49 10.46
CA TRP A 699 -5.16 15.10 10.69
C TRP A 699 -4.29 15.00 9.44
N ASP A 700 -3.52 16.06 9.18
CA ASP A 700 -2.42 16.09 8.21
C ASP A 700 -1.13 16.47 8.91
N ILE A 701 0.03 16.12 8.34
CA ILE A 701 1.30 16.66 8.77
C ILE A 701 1.50 17.99 8.07
N GLU A 702 1.68 19.05 8.87
CA GLU A 702 1.95 20.39 8.39
C GLU A 702 3.30 20.86 8.92
N ILE A 703 4.12 21.47 8.06
CA ILE A 703 5.30 22.21 8.50
C ILE A 703 5.14 23.70 8.21
N ILE A 704 5.59 24.52 9.18
CA ILE A 704 5.51 25.96 9.12
C ILE A 704 6.92 26.51 9.33
N GLY A 705 7.44 27.21 8.36
CA GLY A 705 8.78 27.78 8.39
C GLY A 705 8.82 29.24 8.82
N PHE A 706 10.02 29.80 8.79
CA PHE A 706 10.27 31.23 9.07
C PHE A 706 9.54 32.08 8.01
N GLN A 707 8.86 33.14 8.43
CA GLN A 707 8.01 34.02 7.60
C GLN A 707 6.62 33.45 7.23
N ASN A 708 6.13 32.44 7.97
CA ASN A 708 4.83 31.80 7.75
C ASN A 708 4.68 31.06 6.41
N ASP A 709 5.78 30.66 5.76
CA ASP A 709 5.69 29.63 4.72
C ASP A 709 5.16 28.35 5.37
N ARG A 710 4.06 27.83 4.82
CA ARG A 710 3.29 26.72 5.40
C ARG A 710 2.95 25.75 4.30
N GLU A 711 3.28 24.49 4.53
CA GLU A 711 2.96 23.41 3.57
C GLU A 711 2.52 22.13 4.28
N VAL A 712 1.56 21.43 3.68
CA VAL A 712 1.11 20.10 4.09
C VAL A 712 2.01 19.06 3.42
N MET A 713 2.45 18.08 4.18
CA MET A 713 3.27 16.99 3.67
C MET A 713 2.42 16.03 2.82
N THR A 714 2.55 16.12 1.51
CA THR A 714 1.89 15.26 0.52
C THR A 714 2.85 14.26 -0.14
N SER A 715 4.13 14.28 0.24
CA SER A 715 5.19 13.40 -0.27
C SER A 715 6.04 12.88 0.89
N ASN A 716 6.96 11.96 0.61
CA ASN A 716 7.84 11.38 1.63
C ASN A 716 8.88 12.35 2.19
N THR A 717 9.08 13.48 1.54
CA THR A 717 10.00 14.54 1.97
C THR A 717 9.40 15.90 1.69
N LEU A 718 9.61 16.82 2.61
CA LEU A 718 9.22 18.22 2.45
C LEU A 718 10.24 19.11 3.14
N ALA A 719 10.64 20.24 2.54
CA ALA A 719 11.61 21.15 3.11
C ALA A 719 11.18 22.60 2.92
N LEU A 720 11.21 23.35 4.01
CA LEU A 720 11.08 24.81 4.06
C LEU A 720 12.42 25.46 4.43
N SER A 721 12.42 26.80 4.53
CA SER A 721 13.64 27.57 4.81
C SER A 721 14.30 27.24 6.15
N SER A 722 13.52 26.90 7.18
CA SER A 722 13.98 26.66 8.57
C SER A 722 13.92 25.21 9.03
N LEU A 723 13.20 24.34 8.34
CA LEU A 723 13.10 22.93 8.72
C LEU A 723 12.81 22.03 7.52
N SER A 724 13.11 20.74 7.69
CA SER A 724 12.72 19.68 6.74
C SER A 724 12.13 18.50 7.48
N ILE A 725 11.28 17.76 6.81
CA ILE A 725 10.69 16.50 7.29
C ILE A 725 10.85 15.42 6.23
N GLU A 726 11.16 14.20 6.67
CA GLU A 726 11.27 13.03 5.82
C GLU A 726 10.62 11.80 6.48
N ALA A 727 10.05 10.91 5.67
CA ALA A 727 9.59 9.61 6.12
C ALA A 727 10.79 8.69 6.28
N VAL A 728 10.90 8.01 7.44
CA VAL A 728 12.00 7.10 7.79
C VAL A 728 11.47 5.82 8.40
N ASP A 729 12.29 4.78 8.36
CA ASP A 729 11.97 3.49 8.93
C ASP A 729 12.29 3.46 10.43
N ARG A 730 11.42 2.84 11.22
CA ARG A 730 11.63 2.52 12.63
C ARG A 730 11.53 1.01 12.86
N ASN A 731 10.34 0.45 12.76
CA ASN A 731 10.04 -0.98 12.85
C ASN A 731 9.61 -1.53 11.49
N GLU A 732 9.03 -0.66 10.67
CA GLU A 732 8.53 -0.95 9.35
C GLU A 732 8.92 0.17 8.40
N GLN A 733 8.76 -0.05 7.11
CA GLN A 733 9.12 0.94 6.08
C GLN A 733 8.29 2.23 6.24
N GLN A 734 8.99 3.35 6.44
CA GLN A 734 8.43 4.70 6.54
C GLN A 734 7.35 4.89 7.62
N ASP A 735 7.40 4.14 8.71
CA ASP A 735 6.47 4.20 9.83
C ASP A 735 6.75 5.34 10.83
N ALA A 736 7.78 6.14 10.58
CA ALA A 736 8.17 7.29 11.39
C ALA A 736 8.47 8.54 10.53
N ARG A 737 8.58 9.69 11.19
CA ARG A 737 8.94 10.96 10.55
C ARG A 737 10.13 11.59 11.25
N ARG A 738 11.21 11.84 10.48
CA ARG A 738 12.36 12.60 10.96
C ARG A 738 12.19 14.08 10.60
N VAL A 739 12.39 14.96 11.57
CA VAL A 739 12.29 16.41 11.40
C VAL A 739 13.60 17.04 11.82
N VAL A 740 14.16 17.90 10.95
CA VAL A 740 15.42 18.57 11.17
C VAL A 740 15.21 20.08 11.06
N TRP A 741 15.43 20.80 12.15
CA TRP A 741 15.51 22.25 12.18
C TRP A 741 16.97 22.70 12.00
N ASN A 742 17.20 23.69 11.16
CA ASN A 742 18.53 24.14 10.77
C ASN A 742 19.02 25.44 11.44
N GLY A 743 18.29 25.95 12.43
CA GLY A 743 18.63 27.15 13.17
C GLY A 743 18.53 28.47 12.40
N LYS A 744 17.96 28.48 11.19
CA LYS A 744 17.83 29.69 10.36
C LYS A 744 16.59 30.52 10.66
N GLY A 745 15.84 30.16 11.65
CA GLY A 745 14.63 30.85 12.08
C GLY A 745 13.61 29.89 12.71
N ALA A 746 12.50 30.41 13.19
CA ALA A 746 11.45 29.60 13.78
C ALA A 746 10.89 28.58 12.79
N GLY A 747 10.73 27.33 13.23
CA GLY A 747 10.11 26.26 12.48
C GLY A 747 9.20 25.42 13.36
N GLN A 748 8.07 24.99 12.83
CA GLN A 748 7.09 24.16 13.54
C GLN A 748 6.70 22.96 12.68
N VAL A 749 6.67 21.78 13.28
CA VAL A 749 5.96 20.61 12.73
C VAL A 749 4.69 20.40 13.53
N ALA A 750 3.57 20.08 12.87
CA ALA A 750 2.30 19.85 13.55
C ALA A 750 1.51 18.72 12.88
N MET A 751 0.76 17.98 13.69
CA MET A 751 -0.44 17.28 13.22
C MET A 751 -1.57 18.30 13.24
N ALA A 752 -2.15 18.62 12.09
CA ALA A 752 -3.09 19.71 11.93
C ALA A 752 -4.37 19.28 11.24
N THR A 753 -5.47 19.96 11.55
CA THR A 753 -6.77 19.80 10.86
C THR A 753 -7.44 21.16 10.68
N ALA A 754 -8.22 21.28 9.61
CA ALA A 754 -9.07 22.47 9.40
C ALA A 754 -10.31 22.48 10.31
N ASN A 755 -10.71 21.35 10.87
CA ASN A 755 -11.93 21.17 11.66
C ASN A 755 -11.61 21.08 13.15
N ARG A 756 -12.24 21.93 13.96
CA ARG A 756 -12.09 21.92 15.41
C ARG A 756 -12.48 20.58 16.01
N GLN A 757 -11.63 20.06 16.89
CA GLN A 757 -11.84 18.80 17.60
C GLN A 757 -12.07 19.07 19.08
N ASP A 758 -13.04 18.38 19.68
CA ASP A 758 -13.32 18.47 21.12
C ASP A 758 -12.47 17.44 21.89
N PHE A 759 -11.48 17.93 22.61
CA PHE A 759 -10.62 17.15 23.50
C PHE A 759 -11.02 17.31 24.98
N LEU A 760 -12.02 18.14 25.29
CA LEU A 760 -12.43 18.37 26.67
C LEU A 760 -12.96 17.09 27.33
N SER A 761 -13.74 16.28 26.61
CA SER A 761 -14.23 14.99 27.10
C SER A 761 -13.08 14.03 27.46
N TYR A 762 -12.02 14.03 26.67
CA TYR A 762 -10.82 13.23 26.97
C TYR A 762 -10.08 13.76 28.20
N ALA A 763 -9.95 15.09 28.36
CA ALA A 763 -9.30 15.67 29.52
C ALA A 763 -10.07 15.35 30.83
N GLN A 764 -11.40 15.37 30.79
CA GLN A 764 -12.27 14.99 31.91
C GLN A 764 -12.10 13.52 32.33
N GLU A 765 -11.75 12.67 31.40
CA GLU A 765 -11.53 11.24 31.63
C GLU A 765 -10.05 10.88 31.85
N LYS A 766 -9.23 11.85 32.22
CA LYS A 766 -7.80 11.69 32.52
C LYS A 766 -7.01 11.03 31.38
N SER A 767 -7.18 11.53 30.19
CA SER A 767 -6.48 11.08 29.01
C SER A 767 -5.11 11.74 28.87
N ALA A 768 -4.21 11.05 28.20
CA ALA A 768 -2.88 11.55 27.86
C ALA A 768 -2.64 11.50 26.35
N LEU A 769 -1.94 12.50 25.82
CA LEU A 769 -1.35 12.45 24.51
C LEU A 769 -0.05 11.66 24.60
N ILE A 770 0.04 10.58 23.82
CA ILE A 770 1.16 9.63 23.85
C ILE A 770 1.80 9.55 22.46
N PHE A 771 3.13 9.58 22.42
CA PHE A 771 3.88 9.43 21.19
C PHE A 771 5.27 8.85 21.45
N ASP A 772 5.85 8.21 20.44
CA ASP A 772 7.22 7.74 20.50
C ASP A 772 8.14 8.76 19.84
N ILE A 773 9.31 8.99 20.44
CA ILE A 773 10.29 9.95 19.95
C ILE A 773 11.72 9.39 20.10
N LYS A 774 12.57 9.73 19.15
CA LYS A 774 14.02 9.58 19.21
C LYS A 774 14.66 10.94 18.93
N VAL A 775 15.47 11.42 19.85
CA VAL A 775 16.17 12.69 19.70
C VAL A 775 17.57 12.41 19.18
N ASN A 776 17.81 12.69 17.90
CA ASN A 776 19.09 12.45 17.23
C ASN A 776 20.14 13.49 17.64
N SER A 777 19.73 14.79 17.77
CA SER A 777 20.55 15.85 18.36
C SER A 777 19.72 16.75 19.28
N ALA A 778 20.31 17.19 20.39
CA ALA A 778 19.65 18.07 21.36
C ALA A 778 19.27 19.44 20.75
N PRO A 779 18.19 20.09 21.23
CA PRO A 779 17.87 21.43 20.83
C PRO A 779 18.94 22.45 21.24
N THR A 780 19.24 23.41 20.37
CA THR A 780 20.19 24.50 20.68
C THR A 780 19.49 25.78 21.17
N ASP A 781 18.15 25.82 21.11
CA ASP A 781 17.33 26.92 21.59
C ASP A 781 16.04 26.39 22.26
N ASN A 782 15.26 27.26 22.87
CA ASN A 782 14.00 26.91 23.50
C ASN A 782 13.08 26.15 22.53
N THR A 783 12.57 25.01 22.97
CA THR A 783 11.68 24.16 22.18
C THR A 783 10.38 23.95 22.92
N LEU A 784 9.28 24.32 22.26
CA LEU A 784 7.93 24.26 22.80
C LEU A 784 7.18 23.07 22.22
N PHE A 785 6.54 22.29 23.10
CA PHE A 785 5.47 21.39 22.70
C PHE A 785 4.15 22.17 22.77
N ARG A 786 3.45 22.25 21.64
CA ARG A 786 2.30 23.14 21.45
C ARG A 786 1.02 22.37 21.18
N LEU A 787 -0.05 22.71 21.87
CA LEU A 787 -1.41 22.33 21.55
C LEU A 787 -2.13 23.56 20.98
N GLY A 788 -2.45 23.50 19.68
CA GLY A 788 -3.00 24.64 18.93
C GLY A 788 -4.51 24.59 18.81
N CYS A 789 -5.18 25.72 19.00
CA CYS A 789 -6.63 25.90 18.88
C CYS A 789 -7.02 26.94 17.83
N GLY A 790 -6.08 27.41 17.02
CA GLY A 790 -6.31 28.34 15.92
C GLY A 790 -5.25 29.42 15.80
N SER A 791 -5.47 30.33 14.86
CA SER A 791 -4.58 31.48 14.69
C SER A 791 -4.50 32.29 16.01
N TYR A 792 -3.30 32.32 16.57
CA TYR A 792 -3.01 33.01 17.84
C TYR A 792 -3.68 32.38 19.09
N CYS A 793 -4.15 31.15 19.00
CA CYS A 793 -4.65 30.36 20.10
C CYS A 793 -3.78 29.11 20.26
N ALA A 794 -2.96 29.05 21.29
CA ALA A 794 -2.13 27.93 21.62
C ALA A 794 -1.79 27.86 23.10
N SER A 795 -1.64 26.62 23.60
CA SER A 795 -1.12 26.34 24.93
C SER A 795 0.22 25.61 24.76
N ASP A 796 1.27 26.13 25.39
CA ASP A 796 2.64 25.71 25.22
C ASP A 796 3.23 25.12 26.50
N LEU A 797 4.00 24.05 26.35
CA LEU A 797 4.84 23.45 27.37
C LEU A 797 6.31 23.57 26.93
N ASP A 798 7.21 23.99 27.85
CA ASP A 798 8.64 23.97 27.57
C ASP A 798 9.15 22.51 27.58
N PHE A 799 9.66 22.09 26.43
CA PHE A 799 10.15 20.71 26.20
C PHE A 799 11.67 20.63 26.08
N THR A 800 12.37 21.75 26.20
CA THR A 800 13.82 21.88 25.97
C THR A 800 14.66 20.93 26.81
N GLU A 801 14.45 20.91 28.14
CA GLU A 801 15.21 20.04 29.04
C GLU A 801 14.91 18.57 28.78
N ARG A 802 13.65 18.22 28.50
CA ARG A 802 13.23 16.83 28.22
C ARG A 802 13.89 16.30 26.95
N LEU A 803 13.84 17.05 25.85
CA LEU A 803 14.50 16.66 24.61
C LEU A 803 16.02 16.58 24.75
N THR A 804 16.62 17.52 25.52
CA THR A 804 18.06 17.48 25.82
C THR A 804 18.45 16.22 26.59
N ALA A 805 17.62 15.80 27.53
CA ALA A 805 17.86 14.58 28.32
C ALA A 805 17.72 13.29 27.48
N LEU A 806 16.99 13.33 26.37
CA LEU A 806 16.75 12.21 25.45
C LEU A 806 17.78 12.15 24.30
N ALA A 807 18.56 13.19 24.09
CA ALA A 807 19.48 13.27 22.97
C ALA A 807 20.50 12.10 22.97
N GLY A 808 20.59 11.43 21.83
CA GLY A 808 21.48 10.29 21.64
C GLY A 808 21.01 8.98 22.31
N LYS A 809 19.82 8.95 22.93
CA LYS A 809 19.19 7.73 23.40
C LYS A 809 18.39 7.06 22.29
N ASP A 810 18.01 5.82 22.53
CA ASP A 810 17.09 5.11 21.66
C ASP A 810 15.67 5.62 21.84
N TRP A 811 14.70 5.04 21.12
CA TRP A 811 13.30 5.44 21.17
C TRP A 811 12.72 5.43 22.59
N GLU A 812 12.02 6.50 22.92
CA GLU A 812 11.30 6.65 24.19
C GLU A 812 9.84 7.00 23.91
N THR A 813 8.94 6.44 24.73
CA THR A 813 7.52 6.81 24.70
C THR A 813 7.26 7.96 25.65
N ILE A 814 6.72 9.04 25.13
CA ILE A 814 6.33 10.21 25.93
C ILE A 814 4.82 10.19 26.13
N SER A 815 4.39 10.48 27.37
CA SER A 815 3.00 10.70 27.74
C SER A 815 2.86 12.11 28.32
N ILE A 816 1.87 12.88 27.85
CA ILE A 816 1.54 14.23 28.32
C ILE A 816 0.06 14.25 28.66
N ASP A 817 -0.23 14.47 29.94
CA ASP A 817 -1.61 14.59 30.39
C ASP A 817 -2.25 15.87 29.83
N LEU A 818 -3.46 15.80 29.28
CA LEU A 818 -4.15 16.96 28.72
C LEU A 818 -4.36 18.09 29.77
N THR A 819 -4.42 17.76 31.06
CA THR A 819 -4.52 18.71 32.15
C THR A 819 -3.21 19.47 32.41
N CYS A 820 -2.10 19.10 31.80
CA CYS A 820 -0.82 19.78 31.92
C CYS A 820 -0.76 21.10 31.13
N PHE A 821 -1.62 21.24 30.14
CA PHE A 821 -1.61 22.43 29.30
C PHE A 821 -2.21 23.63 30.05
N PRO A 822 -1.44 24.73 30.21
CA PRO A 822 -1.96 25.96 30.84
C PRO A 822 -3.00 26.65 29.94
N ASN A 823 -3.54 27.77 30.40
CA ASN A 823 -4.42 28.60 29.59
C ASN A 823 -3.81 28.91 28.24
N ALA A 824 -4.58 28.73 27.17
CA ALA A 824 -4.13 29.10 25.85
C ALA A 824 -4.00 30.61 25.69
N GLY A 825 -2.87 31.11 25.22
CA GLY A 825 -2.70 32.48 24.78
C GLY A 825 -3.59 32.74 23.57
N ALA A 826 -4.33 33.83 23.54
CA ALA A 826 -5.08 34.29 22.40
C ALA A 826 -4.66 35.73 22.03
N ASN A 827 -4.99 36.20 20.81
CA ASN A 827 -4.70 37.54 20.36
C ASN A 827 -5.24 38.60 21.32
N PHE A 828 -4.51 39.71 21.45
CA PHE A 828 -4.88 40.87 22.27
C PHE A 828 -4.92 40.66 23.78
N GLY A 829 -4.18 39.67 24.30
CA GLY A 829 -4.08 39.47 25.77
C GLY A 829 -5.28 38.77 26.41
N VAL A 830 -6.14 38.20 25.62
CA VAL A 830 -7.20 37.30 26.11
C VAL A 830 -6.62 35.89 26.22
N THR A 831 -6.79 35.24 27.39
CA THR A 831 -6.42 33.81 27.59
C THR A 831 -7.68 32.97 27.61
N GLN A 832 -7.63 31.79 27.00
CA GLN A 832 -8.71 30.81 27.08
C GLN A 832 -8.32 29.71 28.08
N PRO A 833 -9.16 29.41 29.06
CA PRO A 833 -8.90 28.31 29.98
C PRO A 833 -9.04 26.97 29.30
N PRO A 834 -8.52 25.87 29.90
CA PRO A 834 -8.57 24.53 29.30
C PRO A 834 -9.96 24.08 28.88
N GLU A 835 -11.00 24.40 29.68
CA GLU A 835 -12.39 24.08 29.36
C GLU A 835 -12.95 24.77 28.10
N GLU A 836 -12.31 25.82 27.61
CA GLU A 836 -12.67 26.50 26.38
C GLU A 836 -11.80 26.03 25.21
N PHE A 837 -10.46 26.10 25.30
CA PHE A 837 -9.60 25.82 24.17
C PHE A 837 -9.57 24.33 23.81
N LEU A 838 -9.74 23.42 24.78
CA LEU A 838 -9.79 21.97 24.50
C LEU A 838 -11.03 21.56 23.68
N THR A 839 -12.08 22.39 23.61
CA THR A 839 -13.22 22.18 22.70
C THR A 839 -12.91 22.56 21.25
N GLN A 840 -11.73 23.13 20.98
CA GLN A 840 -11.39 23.76 19.70
C GLN A 840 -10.02 23.37 19.17
N VAL A 841 -9.52 22.18 19.51
CA VAL A 841 -8.17 21.74 19.13
C VAL A 841 -8.06 21.57 17.62
N LEU A 842 -7.10 22.24 17.00
CA LEU A 842 -6.74 22.12 15.59
C LEU A 842 -5.37 21.47 15.38
N GLN A 843 -4.49 21.52 16.39
CA GLN A 843 -3.15 20.96 16.36
C GLN A 843 -2.88 20.24 17.68
N PRO A 844 -3.20 18.94 17.79
CA PRO A 844 -3.01 18.16 19.03
C PRO A 844 -1.56 17.83 19.33
N PHE A 845 -0.70 17.82 18.34
CA PHE A 845 0.72 17.53 18.44
C PHE A 845 1.49 18.54 17.60
N SER A 846 2.38 19.28 18.25
CA SER A 846 3.25 20.19 17.51
C SER A 846 4.53 20.49 18.30
N LEU A 847 5.65 20.61 17.58
CA LEU A 847 6.94 21.03 18.12
C LEU A 847 7.44 22.27 17.36
N LEU A 848 7.85 23.29 18.13
CA LEU A 848 8.30 24.58 17.63
C LEU A 848 9.64 24.96 18.26
N THR A 849 10.65 25.31 17.44
CA THR A 849 11.92 25.88 17.90
C THR A 849 12.50 26.83 16.86
N SER A 850 13.37 27.72 17.29
CA SER A 850 14.21 28.58 16.43
C SER A 850 15.64 28.07 16.30
N GLY A 851 16.04 27.13 17.15
CA GLY A 851 17.35 26.50 17.16
C GLY A 851 17.50 25.33 16.21
N GLU A 852 18.69 24.74 16.21
CA GLU A 852 18.92 23.44 15.59
C GLU A 852 18.33 22.33 16.46
N LEU A 853 17.68 21.37 15.84
CA LEU A 853 17.11 20.19 16.48
C LEU A 853 16.94 19.10 15.44
N ASP A 854 17.19 17.84 15.80
CA ASP A 854 16.93 16.67 14.96
C ASP A 854 16.21 15.62 15.79
N ILE A 855 14.97 15.32 15.42
CA ILE A 855 14.14 14.29 16.04
C ILE A 855 13.53 13.35 15.03
N THR A 856 13.13 12.19 15.53
CA THR A 856 12.24 11.28 14.80
C THR A 856 11.06 10.95 15.70
N PHE A 857 9.81 11.01 15.19
CA PHE A 857 8.62 10.66 15.96
C PHE A 857 7.76 9.61 15.26
N ALA A 858 6.96 8.86 16.06
CA ALA A 858 6.03 7.85 15.59
C ALA A 858 4.85 7.68 16.55
N ARG A 859 3.77 7.06 16.11
CA ARG A 859 2.61 6.61 16.90
C ARG A 859 2.01 7.68 17.81
N VAL A 860 1.58 8.82 17.27
CA VAL A 860 0.91 9.87 18.03
C VAL A 860 -0.56 9.50 18.25
N ARG A 861 -1.00 9.45 19.51
CA ARG A 861 -2.36 9.06 19.88
C ARG A 861 -2.81 9.73 21.18
N LEU A 862 -4.11 9.85 21.36
CA LEU A 862 -4.74 10.26 22.63
C LEU A 862 -5.42 9.03 23.23
N GLU A 863 -5.01 8.68 24.46
CA GLU A 863 -5.45 7.45 25.13
C GLU A 863 -6.18 7.79 26.46
N ARG A 864 -7.39 7.22 26.62
CA ARG A 864 -8.24 7.46 27.79
C ARG A 864 -7.68 6.80 29.05
N GLY A 865 -7.82 7.49 30.18
CA GLY A 865 -7.37 6.97 31.45
C GLY A 865 -5.86 6.79 31.59
N ALA A 866 -5.07 7.19 30.58
CA ALA A 866 -3.63 7.02 30.56
C ALA A 866 -2.85 8.16 31.25
N ALA A 867 -3.54 9.15 31.80
CA ALA A 867 -2.90 10.25 32.51
C ALA A 867 -2.18 9.73 33.78
N THR A 868 -0.91 10.08 33.87
CA THR A 868 -0.05 9.65 35.01
C THR A 868 0.00 10.69 36.12
N GLY A 869 -0.56 11.86 35.91
CA GLY A 869 -0.44 13.04 36.82
C GLY A 869 0.93 13.73 36.70
N GLN A 870 1.74 13.38 35.75
CA GLN A 870 3.06 13.97 35.49
C GLN A 870 3.00 14.86 34.26
N CYS A 871 3.40 16.12 34.40
CA CYS A 871 3.41 17.10 33.31
C CYS A 871 4.81 17.26 32.65
N GLN A 872 5.82 16.56 33.14
CA GLN A 872 7.20 16.66 32.64
C GLN A 872 7.89 15.27 32.60
#